data_7b72cfe974c1083fee130f12acaefbca
#
_entry.id   7b72cfe974c1083fee130f12acaefbca
#
_cell.length_a   1.000
_cell.length_b   1.000
_cell.length_c   1.000
_cell.angle_alpha   90.00
_cell.angle_beta   90.00
_cell.angle_gamma   90.00
#
_symmetry.space_group_name_H-M   'P 1'
#
loop_
_entity.id
_entity.type
_entity.pdbx_description
1 polymer ?
#
loop_
_entity_poly.entity_id
_entity_poly.type
_entity_poly.pdbx_seq_one_letter_code
_entity_poly.pdbx_strand_id
1 'polypeptide(L)'
;MANKENIPLYIKERFSALYQSDQTLKSLFTIIHDQEERIFCEYLESFILKEVTYTVFKSYVKKTAQYLLNNKITPNHEYVGLLMDNSLNWVALFWAILMIGGKPVLLNKKLPINITEDIIKLLDIKYVISDVHLDNKNYFIFDNQNKLLPEIESLDEVKKEDWENALVLTTTATSLNYKICIYQGKDIYHAVMNAKGILKKNKMIKEHYNHRLKVLAFLPFYHIFGLMAAYFWFSIFGRTFVFLKDYSSDTILKTIQRYKVTHIFGVPLLWNTIAKELKRKINQLPDKDKKKAYKGIAFSYQLQNLFPNYGRRIARKILKPIQSQLFGDSVFFCISGGGAIPKETLYLINAIGYPLYNGYGSTEAGITSVELRSKPKYRILGTVGKPLDSVTYQIDNDELLIKGQSLCSEIIYKDGQKHIINKDEWYHSGDVFKKDKKGYYYAIGRNDDVYVGENGEKIHPDEIEKYVLMTSVIRYCFTTYKQELALIIQLSKSNYAVKAETINKEVKDCLSLLKDKGYQINKVYYTFDDIANINAIKVSRKILDRLLNEGKVKLEDFNTFSSLVETKKEQLNDEIVHRIKMVFSDILNKDINEIGEEDDFFMTLGGTSLDYMTLLIKLEQEFETKITFDKKSFSTVKEFYDYIITKEK
;
A
#
# COMPACT_ATOMS: atom_id res chain seq x y z
N MET A 1 -6.50 -30.63 -27.12
CA MET A 1 -7.06 -29.24 -27.16
C MET A 1 -7.99 -29.07 -25.97
N ALA A 2 -7.51 -28.52 -24.87
CA ALA A 2 -8.33 -28.34 -23.67
C ALA A 2 -9.28 -27.15 -23.87
N ASN A 3 -10.54 -27.39 -23.59
CA ASN A 3 -11.65 -26.43 -23.73
C ASN A 3 -11.36 -25.12 -23.07
N LYS A 4 -11.17 -24.06 -23.85
CA LYS A 4 -10.67 -22.73 -23.46
C LYS A 4 -11.69 -21.82 -22.73
N GLU A 5 -12.85 -22.31 -22.32
CA GLU A 5 -13.96 -21.47 -21.83
C GLU A 5 -14.43 -21.73 -20.39
N ASN A 6 -13.86 -22.65 -19.67
CA ASN A 6 -14.40 -22.97 -18.34
C ASN A 6 -13.77 -22.11 -17.24
N ILE A 7 -14.48 -21.03 -16.89
CA ILE A 7 -14.46 -20.53 -15.50
C ILE A 7 -14.86 -21.75 -14.64
N PRO A 8 -14.06 -22.11 -13.60
CA PRO A 8 -14.36 -23.25 -12.75
C PRO A 8 -15.82 -23.24 -12.27
N LEU A 9 -16.46 -24.41 -12.27
CA LEU A 9 -17.89 -24.54 -11.96
C LEU A 9 -18.24 -23.87 -10.63
N TYR A 10 -17.44 -24.09 -9.60
CA TYR A 10 -17.63 -23.50 -8.28
C TYR A 10 -17.68 -21.96 -8.27
N ILE A 11 -16.98 -21.27 -9.18
CA ILE A 11 -17.05 -19.81 -9.30
C ILE A 11 -18.38 -19.39 -9.91
N LYS A 12 -18.85 -20.14 -10.92
CA LYS A 12 -20.15 -19.88 -11.55
C LYS A 12 -21.29 -20.11 -10.56
N GLU A 13 -21.22 -21.17 -9.78
CA GLU A 13 -22.21 -21.50 -8.74
C GLU A 13 -22.29 -20.42 -7.68
N ARG A 14 -21.15 -19.90 -7.20
CA ARG A 14 -21.14 -18.80 -6.23
C ARG A 14 -21.69 -17.49 -6.78
N PHE A 15 -21.35 -17.12 -8.02
CA PHE A 15 -21.99 -15.98 -8.66
C PHE A 15 -23.49 -16.19 -8.86
N SER A 16 -23.93 -17.43 -9.12
CA SER A 16 -25.35 -17.76 -9.21
C SER A 16 -26.03 -17.64 -7.85
N ALA A 17 -25.43 -18.21 -6.80
CA ALA A 17 -25.92 -18.11 -5.43
C ALA A 17 -26.02 -16.65 -4.97
N LEU A 18 -24.98 -15.86 -5.28
CA LEU A 18 -24.95 -14.44 -4.97
C LEU A 18 -26.06 -13.67 -5.71
N TYR A 19 -26.29 -13.99 -6.98
CA TYR A 19 -27.36 -13.37 -7.77
C TYR A 19 -28.77 -13.71 -7.24
N GLN A 20 -28.95 -14.90 -6.68
CA GLN A 20 -30.23 -15.38 -6.10
C GLN A 20 -30.40 -14.99 -4.64
N SER A 21 -29.38 -14.43 -4.00
CA SER A 21 -29.42 -14.05 -2.58
C SER A 21 -30.28 -12.81 -2.33
N ASP A 22 -30.62 -12.58 -1.07
CA ASP A 22 -31.31 -11.38 -0.57
C ASP A 22 -30.40 -10.14 -0.48
N GLN A 23 -29.15 -10.24 -0.96
CA GLN A 23 -28.14 -9.17 -1.01
C GLN A 23 -27.75 -8.61 0.37
N THR A 24 -27.91 -9.42 1.43
CA THR A 24 -27.48 -9.07 2.78
C THR A 24 -26.05 -9.47 3.06
N LEU A 25 -25.42 -8.87 4.11
CA LEU A 25 -24.11 -9.28 4.59
C LEU A 25 -24.13 -10.72 5.15
N LYS A 26 -25.24 -11.17 5.73
CA LYS A 26 -25.42 -12.57 6.15
C LYS A 26 -25.30 -13.54 4.98
N SER A 27 -26.04 -13.28 3.89
CA SER A 27 -25.97 -14.11 2.69
C SER A 27 -24.59 -14.08 2.05
N LEU A 28 -23.97 -12.89 2.02
CA LEU A 28 -22.60 -12.74 1.53
C LEU A 28 -21.62 -13.57 2.38
N PHE A 29 -21.70 -13.48 3.72
CA PHE A 29 -20.89 -14.31 4.63
C PHE A 29 -21.04 -15.80 4.32
N THR A 30 -22.28 -16.26 4.20
CA THR A 30 -22.57 -17.67 3.92
C THR A 30 -21.94 -18.11 2.60
N ILE A 31 -22.15 -17.36 1.51
CA ILE A 31 -21.68 -17.72 0.17
C ILE A 31 -20.14 -17.69 0.08
N ILE A 32 -19.49 -16.68 0.66
CA ILE A 32 -18.02 -16.57 0.55
C ILE A 32 -17.28 -17.56 1.46
N HIS A 33 -17.89 -18.05 2.54
CA HIS A 33 -17.28 -19.01 3.46
C HIS A 33 -17.77 -20.44 3.27
N ASP A 34 -18.66 -20.68 2.33
CA ASP A 34 -19.08 -22.05 1.94
C ASP A 34 -18.11 -22.65 0.94
N GLN A 35 -16.90 -22.99 1.43
CA GLN A 35 -15.77 -23.44 0.62
C GLN A 35 -15.05 -24.63 1.23
N GLU A 36 -15.69 -25.28 2.17
CA GLU A 36 -15.30 -26.50 2.87
C GLU A 36 -13.78 -26.65 3.09
N GLU A 37 -13.12 -27.50 2.34
CA GLU A 37 -11.71 -27.87 2.51
C GLU A 37 -10.71 -26.85 1.93
N ARG A 38 -11.17 -25.75 1.33
CA ARG A 38 -10.26 -24.72 0.84
C ARG A 38 -9.62 -24.00 1.99
N ILE A 39 -8.37 -23.56 1.79
CA ILE A 39 -7.62 -22.84 2.82
C ILE A 39 -7.99 -21.38 2.79
N PHE A 40 -8.52 -20.89 3.90
CA PHE A 40 -8.85 -19.50 4.12
C PHE A 40 -7.60 -18.64 4.34
N CYS A 41 -6.70 -19.10 5.23
CA CYS A 41 -5.43 -18.41 5.46
C CYS A 41 -4.29 -19.36 5.83
N GLU A 42 -3.07 -18.84 5.66
CA GLU A 42 -1.83 -19.48 6.08
C GLU A 42 -1.07 -18.54 7.01
N TYR A 43 -0.50 -19.09 8.07
CA TYR A 43 0.38 -18.37 8.99
C TYR A 43 1.49 -19.27 9.54
N LEU A 44 2.52 -18.65 10.12
CA LEU A 44 3.60 -19.35 10.76
C LEU A 44 3.41 -19.38 12.28
N GLU A 45 3.49 -20.56 12.83
CA GLU A 45 3.57 -20.77 14.27
C GLU A 45 4.81 -21.62 14.57
N SER A 46 5.73 -21.10 15.40
CA SER A 46 6.99 -21.79 15.74
C SER A 46 7.74 -22.35 14.51
N PHE A 47 7.81 -21.56 13.43
CA PHE A 47 8.40 -21.92 12.12
C PHE A 47 7.64 -22.99 11.30
N ILE A 48 6.54 -23.52 11.82
CA ILE A 48 5.69 -24.48 11.12
C ILE A 48 4.57 -23.71 10.39
N LEU A 49 4.36 -24.05 9.12
CA LEU A 49 3.24 -23.53 8.35
C LEU A 49 1.94 -24.16 8.86
N LYS A 50 1.02 -23.32 9.32
CA LYS A 50 -0.34 -23.70 9.71
C LYS A 50 -1.32 -23.20 8.65
N GLU A 51 -2.33 -24.02 8.42
CA GLU A 51 -3.41 -23.73 7.49
C GLU A 51 -4.75 -23.76 8.22
N VAL A 52 -5.58 -22.76 7.96
CA VAL A 52 -6.96 -22.68 8.46
C VAL A 52 -7.90 -22.83 7.27
N THR A 53 -8.76 -23.83 7.29
CA THR A 53 -9.76 -24.03 6.22
C THR A 53 -10.92 -23.06 6.37
N TYR A 54 -11.71 -22.89 5.31
CA TYR A 54 -12.92 -22.07 5.36
C TYR A 54 -13.93 -22.60 6.38
N THR A 55 -14.07 -23.91 6.51
CA THR A 55 -14.95 -24.54 7.52
C THR A 55 -14.53 -24.20 8.94
N VAL A 56 -13.24 -24.37 9.23
CA VAL A 56 -12.68 -24.03 10.56
C VAL A 56 -12.85 -22.54 10.82
N PHE A 57 -12.56 -21.69 9.84
CA PHE A 57 -12.72 -20.25 10.00
C PHE A 57 -14.17 -19.84 10.23
N LYS A 58 -15.13 -20.42 9.50
CA LYS A 58 -16.57 -20.16 9.68
C LYS A 58 -17.04 -20.49 11.10
N SER A 59 -16.62 -21.65 11.64
CA SER A 59 -16.86 -22.03 13.04
C SER A 59 -16.21 -21.06 14.01
N TYR A 60 -14.95 -20.68 13.75
CA TYR A 60 -14.21 -19.74 14.58
C TYR A 60 -14.89 -18.36 14.67
N VAL A 61 -15.46 -17.85 13.56
CA VAL A 61 -16.27 -16.62 13.57
C VAL A 61 -17.46 -16.72 14.53
N LYS A 62 -18.18 -17.85 14.50
CA LYS A 62 -19.34 -18.07 15.38
C LYS A 62 -18.92 -18.18 16.85
N LYS A 63 -17.81 -18.81 17.12
CA LYS A 63 -17.20 -18.86 18.47
C LYS A 63 -16.70 -17.50 18.94
N THR A 64 -16.15 -16.69 18.02
CA THR A 64 -15.77 -15.31 18.29
C THR A 64 -17.01 -14.46 18.65
N ALA A 65 -18.13 -14.67 17.96
CA ALA A 65 -19.40 -14.03 18.32
C ALA A 65 -19.84 -14.39 19.74
N GLN A 66 -19.76 -15.67 20.12
CA GLN A 66 -20.05 -16.12 21.48
C GLN A 66 -19.07 -15.53 22.50
N TYR A 67 -17.79 -15.42 22.14
CA TYR A 67 -16.76 -14.78 22.98
C TYR A 67 -17.08 -13.32 23.28
N LEU A 68 -17.52 -12.55 22.25
CA LEU A 68 -17.95 -11.16 22.45
C LEU A 68 -19.15 -11.05 23.40
N LEU A 69 -20.17 -11.91 23.22
CA LEU A 69 -21.35 -11.93 24.12
C LEU A 69 -20.98 -12.29 25.56
N ASN A 70 -20.09 -13.27 25.77
CA ASN A 70 -19.58 -13.65 27.10
C ASN A 70 -18.85 -12.47 27.77
N ASN A 71 -18.21 -11.60 27.01
CA ASN A 71 -17.58 -10.37 27.48
C ASN A 71 -18.53 -9.16 27.51
N LYS A 72 -19.85 -9.40 27.49
CA LYS A 72 -20.91 -8.38 27.60
C LYS A 72 -20.92 -7.34 26.49
N ILE A 73 -20.37 -7.68 25.33
CA ILE A 73 -20.48 -6.84 24.13
C ILE A 73 -21.80 -7.20 23.45
N THR A 74 -22.82 -6.38 23.70
CA THR A 74 -24.20 -6.57 23.20
C THR A 74 -24.64 -5.31 22.45
N PRO A 75 -24.37 -5.22 21.12
CA PRO A 75 -24.49 -3.97 20.38
C PRO A 75 -25.91 -3.45 20.17
N ASN A 76 -26.93 -4.32 20.17
CA ASN A 76 -28.34 -3.92 19.95
C ASN A 76 -28.54 -3.05 18.70
N HIS A 77 -27.97 -3.43 17.56
CA HIS A 77 -27.98 -2.71 16.29
C HIS A 77 -27.28 -1.33 16.31
N GLU A 78 -26.42 -1.09 17.31
CA GLU A 78 -25.61 0.11 17.43
C GLU A 78 -24.22 -0.08 16.80
N TYR A 79 -23.44 1.00 16.75
CA TYR A 79 -22.09 1.00 16.20
C TYR A 79 -21.09 0.35 17.16
N VAL A 80 -20.18 -0.46 16.60
CA VAL A 80 -19.06 -1.08 17.31
C VAL A 80 -17.75 -0.72 16.58
N GLY A 81 -16.84 -0.05 17.26
CA GLY A 81 -15.53 0.30 16.70
C GLY A 81 -14.62 -0.93 16.59
N LEU A 82 -13.95 -1.07 15.47
CA LEU A 82 -12.88 -2.07 15.25
C LEU A 82 -11.59 -1.35 14.92
N LEU A 83 -10.69 -1.21 15.91
CA LEU A 83 -9.43 -0.46 15.85
C LEU A 83 -8.23 -1.39 15.92
N MET A 84 -7.98 -2.16 14.85
CA MET A 84 -6.95 -3.19 14.82
C MET A 84 -6.27 -3.25 13.44
N ASP A 85 -5.05 -3.79 13.40
CA ASP A 85 -4.38 -4.12 12.14
C ASP A 85 -4.93 -5.41 11.52
N ASN A 86 -4.67 -5.60 10.21
CA ASN A 86 -5.10 -6.80 9.49
C ASN A 86 -4.56 -8.07 10.14
N SER A 87 -5.46 -8.98 10.45
CA SER A 87 -5.14 -10.31 10.98
C SER A 87 -6.27 -11.30 10.72
N LEU A 88 -6.03 -12.56 11.01
CA LEU A 88 -7.08 -13.59 11.07
C LEU A 88 -8.19 -13.14 12.04
N ASN A 89 -7.80 -12.66 13.22
CA ASN A 89 -8.72 -12.24 14.26
C ASN A 89 -9.49 -10.96 13.90
N TRP A 90 -8.86 -10.03 13.16
CA TRP A 90 -9.58 -8.89 12.63
C TRP A 90 -10.77 -9.33 11.76
N VAL A 91 -10.54 -10.29 10.86
CA VAL A 91 -11.60 -10.79 9.97
C VAL A 91 -12.67 -11.54 10.76
N ALA A 92 -12.29 -12.33 11.76
CA ALA A 92 -13.24 -13.04 12.62
C ALA A 92 -14.12 -12.06 13.40
N LEU A 93 -13.52 -11.03 14.00
CA LEU A 93 -14.23 -9.99 14.74
C LEU A 93 -15.17 -9.17 13.86
N PHE A 94 -14.73 -8.80 12.65
CA PHE A 94 -15.58 -8.08 11.69
C PHE A 94 -16.91 -8.81 11.43
N TRP A 95 -16.85 -10.12 11.18
CA TRP A 95 -18.05 -10.91 10.96
C TRP A 95 -18.82 -11.24 12.26
N ALA A 96 -18.10 -11.45 13.36
CA ALA A 96 -18.70 -11.71 14.66
C ALA A 96 -19.53 -10.51 15.16
N ILE A 97 -19.02 -9.27 14.98
CA ILE A 97 -19.77 -8.04 15.30
C ILE A 97 -21.07 -8.00 14.52
N LEU A 98 -21.02 -8.23 13.19
CA LEU A 98 -22.22 -8.27 12.37
C LEU A 98 -23.21 -9.36 12.80
N MET A 99 -22.71 -10.53 13.22
CA MET A 99 -23.51 -11.70 13.61
C MET A 99 -24.26 -11.50 14.93
N ILE A 100 -23.76 -10.62 15.80
CA ILE A 100 -24.41 -10.28 17.10
C ILE A 100 -25.16 -8.94 17.06
N GLY A 101 -25.51 -8.42 15.87
CA GLY A 101 -26.29 -7.20 15.69
C GLY A 101 -25.50 -5.91 15.83
N GLY A 102 -24.17 -5.93 15.65
CA GLY A 102 -23.34 -4.72 15.68
C GLY A 102 -23.03 -4.19 14.29
N LYS A 103 -23.02 -2.87 14.14
CA LYS A 103 -22.54 -2.17 12.93
C LYS A 103 -21.03 -1.92 13.07
N PRO A 104 -20.13 -2.68 12.41
CA PRO A 104 -18.71 -2.47 12.55
C PRO A 104 -18.29 -1.14 11.94
N VAL A 105 -17.67 -0.27 12.75
CA VAL A 105 -17.00 0.95 12.32
C VAL A 105 -15.53 0.65 12.20
N LEU A 106 -15.03 0.60 10.95
CA LEU A 106 -13.65 0.24 10.64
C LEU A 106 -12.72 1.43 10.87
N LEU A 107 -12.19 1.51 12.10
CA LEU A 107 -11.37 2.63 12.56
C LEU A 107 -9.93 2.50 12.07
N ASN A 108 -9.36 3.61 11.64
CA ASN A 108 -7.99 3.66 11.15
C ASN A 108 -7.01 3.94 12.31
N LYS A 109 -6.22 2.93 12.70
CA LYS A 109 -5.18 3.05 13.75
C LYS A 109 -4.13 4.14 13.53
N LYS A 110 -4.00 4.63 12.32
CA LYS A 110 -3.00 5.64 11.94
C LYS A 110 -3.54 7.07 12.03
N LEU A 111 -4.82 7.22 12.34
CA LEU A 111 -5.37 8.54 12.63
C LEU A 111 -4.88 9.06 13.98
N PRO A 112 -4.72 10.38 14.12
CA PRO A 112 -4.55 11.01 15.43
C PRO A 112 -5.68 10.59 16.38
N ILE A 113 -5.34 10.34 17.63
CA ILE A 113 -6.29 9.82 18.64
C ILE A 113 -7.52 10.72 18.78
N ASN A 114 -7.33 12.05 18.78
CA ASN A 114 -8.41 13.01 18.87
C ASN A 114 -9.45 12.87 17.73
N ILE A 115 -9.01 12.52 16.51
CA ILE A 115 -9.95 12.28 15.39
C ILE A 115 -10.71 10.97 15.62
N THR A 116 -10.05 9.95 16.13
CA THR A 116 -10.70 8.68 16.47
C THR A 116 -11.74 8.89 17.57
N GLU A 117 -11.42 9.66 18.60
CA GLU A 117 -12.35 10.03 19.68
C GLU A 117 -13.53 10.88 19.18
N ASP A 118 -13.29 11.83 18.27
CA ASP A 118 -14.37 12.60 17.62
C ASP A 118 -15.33 11.67 16.86
N ILE A 119 -14.84 10.67 16.13
CA ILE A 119 -15.67 9.68 15.41
C ILE A 119 -16.47 8.83 16.42
N ILE A 120 -15.83 8.36 17.49
CA ILE A 120 -16.48 7.57 18.56
C ILE A 120 -17.63 8.36 19.17
N LYS A 121 -17.39 9.64 19.49
CA LYS A 121 -18.40 10.53 20.06
C LYS A 121 -19.52 10.85 19.07
N LEU A 122 -19.18 11.15 17.83
CA LEU A 122 -20.16 11.51 16.77
C LEU A 122 -21.13 10.36 16.48
N LEU A 123 -20.65 9.11 16.51
CA LEU A 123 -21.47 7.92 16.27
C LEU A 123 -22.02 7.27 17.54
N ASP A 124 -21.77 7.83 18.73
CA ASP A 124 -22.14 7.24 20.04
C ASP A 124 -21.66 5.78 20.18
N ILE A 125 -20.41 5.50 19.84
CA ILE A 125 -19.85 4.16 19.89
C ILE A 125 -19.62 3.75 21.35
N LYS A 126 -20.34 2.73 21.81
CA LYS A 126 -20.26 2.22 23.19
C LYS A 126 -19.14 1.21 23.40
N TYR A 127 -18.78 0.47 22.36
CA TYR A 127 -17.74 -0.58 22.41
C TYR A 127 -16.72 -0.35 21.31
N VAL A 128 -15.44 -0.34 21.67
CA VAL A 128 -14.33 -0.32 20.70
C VAL A 128 -13.44 -1.53 20.97
N ILE A 129 -13.35 -2.42 20.00
CA ILE A 129 -12.44 -3.57 20.05
C ILE A 129 -11.11 -3.12 19.49
N SER A 130 -10.04 -3.24 20.28
CA SER A 130 -8.70 -2.71 19.95
C SER A 130 -7.60 -3.68 20.35
N ASP A 131 -6.52 -3.68 19.59
CA ASP A 131 -5.26 -4.36 19.93
C ASP A 131 -4.24 -3.42 20.63
N VAL A 132 -4.68 -2.20 20.97
CA VAL A 132 -3.87 -1.19 21.66
C VAL A 132 -4.58 -0.76 22.94
N HIS A 133 -3.83 -0.72 24.05
CA HIS A 133 -4.33 -0.13 25.28
C HIS A 133 -4.50 1.38 25.13
N LEU A 134 -5.73 1.85 25.34
CA LEU A 134 -6.07 3.25 25.44
C LEU A 134 -6.78 3.45 26.78
N ASP A 135 -6.43 4.51 27.50
CA ASP A 135 -6.93 4.80 28.85
C ASP A 135 -8.42 5.25 28.85
N ASN A 136 -9.28 4.50 28.18
CA ASN A 136 -10.70 4.79 28.07
C ASN A 136 -11.53 3.54 28.36
N LYS A 137 -12.59 3.66 29.19
CA LYS A 137 -13.44 2.55 29.65
C LYS A 137 -14.22 1.83 28.53
N ASN A 138 -14.32 2.43 27.34
CA ASN A 138 -15.09 1.89 26.22
C ASN A 138 -14.27 0.92 25.35
N TYR A 139 -13.00 0.71 25.67
CA TYR A 139 -12.13 -0.16 24.87
C TYR A 139 -12.10 -1.58 25.45
N PHE A 140 -12.36 -2.54 24.57
CA PHE A 140 -12.18 -3.96 24.84
C PHE A 140 -10.87 -4.40 24.14
N ILE A 141 -9.88 -4.77 24.94
CA ILE A 141 -8.57 -5.17 24.41
C ILE A 141 -8.65 -6.62 23.94
N PHE A 142 -8.22 -6.83 22.70
CA PHE A 142 -8.23 -8.11 22.02
C PHE A 142 -6.84 -8.48 21.52
N ASP A 143 -6.41 -9.72 21.77
CA ASP A 143 -5.12 -10.22 21.30
C ASP A 143 -5.14 -10.42 19.76
N ASN A 144 -4.56 -9.46 19.05
CA ASN A 144 -4.59 -9.42 17.59
C ASN A 144 -3.48 -10.29 16.99
N GLN A 145 -3.74 -11.56 16.80
CA GLN A 145 -2.79 -12.51 16.24
C GLN A 145 -3.30 -13.12 14.92
N ASN A 146 -2.35 -13.64 14.10
CA ASN A 146 -2.66 -14.36 12.87
C ASN A 146 -2.86 -15.87 13.11
N LYS A 147 -3.34 -16.26 14.30
CA LYS A 147 -3.64 -17.64 14.67
C LYS A 147 -5.01 -17.74 15.34
N LEU A 148 -5.53 -18.96 15.40
CA LEU A 148 -6.71 -19.25 16.21
C LEU A 148 -6.35 -19.15 17.68
N LEU A 149 -7.18 -18.49 18.49
CA LEU A 149 -6.95 -18.32 19.92
C LEU A 149 -7.62 -19.47 20.66
N PRO A 150 -6.86 -20.22 21.54
CA PRO A 150 -7.40 -21.39 22.25
C PRO A 150 -8.63 -21.08 23.12
N GLU A 151 -8.67 -19.90 23.73
CA GLU A 151 -9.80 -19.45 24.55
C GLU A 151 -11.09 -19.28 23.72
N ILE A 152 -10.97 -18.98 22.44
CA ILE A 152 -12.11 -18.89 21.51
C ILE A 152 -12.41 -20.27 20.93
N GLU A 153 -11.40 -21.05 20.56
CA GLU A 153 -11.59 -22.39 20.02
C GLU A 153 -12.31 -23.34 21.01
N SER A 154 -12.12 -23.13 22.29
CA SER A 154 -12.78 -23.92 23.36
C SER A 154 -14.27 -23.60 23.56
N LEU A 155 -14.79 -22.51 22.97
CA LEU A 155 -16.19 -22.11 23.14
C LEU A 155 -17.13 -22.87 22.20
N ASP A 156 -18.40 -22.91 22.58
CA ASP A 156 -19.48 -23.28 21.66
C ASP A 156 -19.75 -22.17 20.64
N GLU A 157 -20.31 -22.54 19.51
CA GLU A 157 -20.81 -21.57 18.52
C GLU A 157 -22.01 -20.80 19.09
N VAL A 158 -22.16 -19.53 18.69
CA VAL A 158 -23.33 -18.72 19.06
C VAL A 158 -24.63 -19.42 18.60
N LYS A 159 -25.58 -19.57 19.53
CA LYS A 159 -26.83 -20.28 19.27
C LYS A 159 -27.86 -19.43 18.53
N LYS A 160 -27.90 -18.14 18.83
CA LYS A 160 -28.87 -17.20 18.22
C LYS A 160 -28.06 -16.10 17.51
N GLU A 161 -28.15 -16.10 16.20
CA GLU A 161 -27.57 -15.06 15.37
C GLU A 161 -28.56 -13.90 15.21
N ASP A 162 -28.06 -12.66 15.37
CA ASP A 162 -28.81 -11.43 15.16
C ASP A 162 -28.01 -10.52 14.21
N TRP A 163 -28.22 -10.71 12.92
CA TRP A 163 -27.37 -10.10 11.91
C TRP A 163 -27.68 -8.63 11.65
N GLU A 164 -26.63 -7.82 11.70
CA GLU A 164 -26.67 -6.46 11.16
C GLU A 164 -26.30 -6.45 9.66
N ASN A 165 -26.85 -5.51 8.92
CA ASN A 165 -26.69 -5.44 7.47
C ASN A 165 -25.98 -4.16 6.98
N ALA A 166 -25.21 -3.52 7.84
CA ALA A 166 -24.45 -2.32 7.51
C ALA A 166 -23.04 -2.40 8.06
N LEU A 167 -22.10 -1.76 7.37
CA LEU A 167 -20.74 -1.51 7.83
C LEU A 167 -20.34 -0.06 7.56
N VAL A 168 -19.37 0.43 8.29
CA VAL A 168 -18.97 1.83 8.28
C VAL A 168 -17.48 1.97 8.01
N LEU A 169 -17.15 2.80 7.03
CA LEU A 169 -15.80 3.19 6.68
C LEU A 169 -15.58 4.66 6.93
N THR A 170 -14.41 5.02 7.41
CA THR A 170 -14.01 6.41 7.54
C THR A 170 -13.05 6.80 6.42
N THR A 171 -13.20 8.01 5.86
CA THR A 171 -12.21 8.51 4.92
C THR A 171 -10.89 8.75 5.63
N THR A 172 -9.78 8.59 4.91
CA THR A 172 -8.47 9.02 5.42
C THR A 172 -8.54 10.51 5.65
N ALA A 173 -8.56 10.93 6.91
CA ALA A 173 -8.53 12.34 7.28
C ALA A 173 -7.17 12.96 6.92
N THR A 174 -6.98 13.21 5.63
CA THR A 174 -5.88 14.07 5.13
C THR A 174 -6.17 15.55 5.41
N SER A 175 -7.40 15.85 5.81
CA SER A 175 -7.87 17.16 6.24
C SER A 175 -8.65 17.01 7.55
N LEU A 176 -8.84 18.10 8.27
CA LEU A 176 -9.73 18.17 9.44
C LEU A 176 -11.19 17.76 9.14
N ASN A 177 -11.52 17.54 7.88
CA ASN A 177 -12.85 17.17 7.39
C ASN A 177 -12.86 15.69 6.98
N TYR A 178 -13.07 14.79 7.93
CA TYR A 178 -13.35 13.39 7.64
C TYR A 178 -14.82 13.19 7.25
N LYS A 179 -15.07 12.15 6.49
CA LYS A 179 -16.42 11.66 6.17
C LYS A 179 -16.55 10.22 6.67
N ILE A 180 -17.73 9.88 7.10
CA ILE A 180 -18.11 8.53 7.53
C ILE A 180 -19.06 7.99 6.48
N CYS A 181 -18.72 6.88 5.85
CA CYS A 181 -19.48 6.27 4.77
C CYS A 181 -20.14 4.98 5.26
N ILE A 182 -21.46 4.91 5.21
CA ILE A 182 -22.25 3.75 5.61
C ILE A 182 -22.59 2.95 4.36
N TYR A 183 -22.17 1.69 4.33
CA TYR A 183 -22.47 0.74 3.30
C TYR A 183 -23.49 -0.28 3.80
N GLN A 184 -24.57 -0.47 3.04
CA GLN A 184 -25.53 -1.55 3.25
C GLN A 184 -25.08 -2.83 2.54
N GLY A 185 -25.61 -3.98 2.93
CA GLY A 185 -25.29 -5.26 2.30
C GLY A 185 -25.44 -5.25 0.78
N LYS A 186 -26.52 -4.60 0.25
CA LYS A 186 -26.73 -4.44 -1.18
C LYS A 186 -25.62 -3.65 -1.91
N ASP A 187 -25.05 -2.64 -1.25
CA ASP A 187 -23.97 -1.84 -1.85
C ASP A 187 -22.71 -2.71 -2.02
N ILE A 188 -22.40 -3.49 -0.96
CA ILE A 188 -21.30 -4.46 -0.98
C ILE A 188 -21.56 -5.57 -2.00
N TYR A 189 -22.79 -6.07 -2.09
CA TYR A 189 -23.18 -7.04 -3.10
C TYR A 189 -22.85 -6.56 -4.52
N HIS A 190 -23.25 -5.34 -4.89
CA HIS A 190 -22.96 -4.77 -6.19
C HIS A 190 -21.46 -4.57 -6.43
N ALA A 191 -20.71 -4.16 -5.41
CA ALA A 191 -19.26 -4.06 -5.47
C ALA A 191 -18.59 -5.43 -5.70
N VAL A 192 -19.05 -6.48 -5.03
CA VAL A 192 -18.56 -7.87 -5.21
C VAL A 192 -18.88 -8.40 -6.60
N MET A 193 -20.08 -8.11 -7.12
CA MET A 193 -20.49 -8.54 -8.46
C MET A 193 -19.61 -7.97 -9.58
N ASN A 194 -18.93 -6.85 -9.37
CA ASN A 194 -17.93 -6.31 -10.29
C ASN A 194 -16.81 -7.31 -10.60
N ALA A 195 -16.48 -8.21 -9.68
CA ALA A 195 -15.48 -9.26 -9.90
C ALA A 195 -15.84 -10.19 -11.08
N LYS A 196 -17.14 -10.41 -11.34
CA LYS A 196 -17.61 -11.16 -12.52
C LYS A 196 -17.24 -10.48 -13.84
N GLY A 197 -17.33 -9.14 -13.87
CA GLY A 197 -16.96 -8.33 -15.04
C GLY A 197 -15.45 -8.36 -15.33
N ILE A 198 -14.62 -8.41 -14.30
CA ILE A 198 -13.15 -8.51 -14.43
C ILE A 198 -12.76 -9.75 -15.24
N LEU A 199 -13.38 -10.90 -14.97
CA LEU A 199 -13.12 -12.17 -15.66
C LEU A 199 -13.42 -12.09 -17.16
N LYS A 200 -14.38 -11.30 -17.57
CA LYS A 200 -14.76 -11.12 -18.98
C LYS A 200 -13.79 -10.21 -19.73
N LYS A 201 -13.19 -9.23 -19.05
CA LYS A 201 -12.40 -8.16 -19.68
C LYS A 201 -10.96 -8.57 -20.01
N ASN A 202 -10.39 -9.56 -19.30
CA ASN A 202 -9.01 -9.98 -19.53
C ASN A 202 -8.85 -11.51 -19.47
N LYS A 203 -8.49 -12.10 -20.62
CA LYS A 203 -8.26 -13.56 -20.73
C LYS A 203 -7.09 -14.05 -19.86
N MET A 204 -6.08 -13.20 -19.60
CA MET A 204 -4.96 -13.56 -18.71
C MET A 204 -5.43 -13.79 -17.28
N ILE A 205 -6.39 -13.00 -16.81
CA ILE A 205 -6.95 -13.14 -15.46
C ILE A 205 -7.71 -14.47 -15.35
N LYS A 206 -8.41 -14.90 -16.41
CA LYS A 206 -9.10 -16.21 -16.42
C LYS A 206 -8.16 -17.41 -16.17
N GLU A 207 -6.93 -17.35 -16.68
CA GLU A 207 -5.95 -18.42 -16.45
C GLU A 207 -5.52 -18.52 -14.97
N HIS A 208 -5.60 -17.43 -14.22
CA HIS A 208 -5.23 -17.40 -12.81
C HIS A 208 -6.23 -18.18 -11.92
N TYR A 209 -7.51 -18.25 -12.31
CA TYR A 209 -8.53 -18.90 -11.50
C TYR A 209 -8.51 -20.43 -11.58
N ASN A 210 -7.65 -21.00 -12.43
CA ASN A 210 -7.39 -22.45 -12.47
C ASN A 210 -6.38 -22.88 -11.39
N HIS A 211 -5.77 -21.94 -10.68
CA HIS A 211 -4.78 -22.16 -9.64
C HIS A 211 -5.27 -21.64 -8.29
N ARG A 212 -4.63 -22.13 -7.22
CA ARG A 212 -4.89 -21.61 -5.87
C ARG A 212 -4.45 -20.14 -5.80
N LEU A 213 -5.40 -19.26 -5.47
CA LEU A 213 -5.13 -17.83 -5.32
C LEU A 213 -4.65 -17.54 -3.90
N LYS A 214 -3.50 -16.88 -3.79
CA LYS A 214 -2.98 -16.37 -2.52
C LYS A 214 -2.87 -14.86 -2.58
N VAL A 215 -3.62 -14.20 -1.70
CA VAL A 215 -3.70 -12.74 -1.64
C VAL A 215 -2.91 -12.24 -0.44
N LEU A 216 -1.96 -11.34 -0.66
CA LEU A 216 -1.26 -10.67 0.41
C LEU A 216 -2.18 -9.67 1.10
N ALA A 217 -2.42 -9.85 2.39
CA ALA A 217 -3.23 -8.95 3.22
C ALA A 217 -2.43 -7.69 3.63
N PHE A 218 -1.88 -6.99 2.64
CA PHE A 218 -1.02 -5.81 2.82
C PHE A 218 -1.81 -4.54 3.06
N LEU A 219 -2.85 -4.29 2.24
CA LEU A 219 -3.67 -3.10 2.40
C LEU A 219 -4.58 -3.22 3.62
N PRO A 220 -4.64 -2.19 4.47
CA PRO A 220 -5.51 -2.22 5.65
C PRO A 220 -6.99 -2.43 5.26
N PHE A 221 -7.67 -3.33 5.96
CA PHE A 221 -9.09 -3.62 5.70
C PHE A 221 -10.03 -2.53 6.23
N TYR A 222 -9.54 -1.63 7.05
CA TYR A 222 -10.28 -0.42 7.42
C TYR A 222 -10.29 0.66 6.30
N HIS A 223 -9.59 0.43 5.19
CA HIS A 223 -9.68 1.25 3.98
C HIS A 223 -10.47 0.55 2.88
N ILE A 224 -11.27 1.31 2.15
CA ILE A 224 -12.11 0.80 1.06
C ILE A 224 -11.33 -0.05 0.05
N PHE A 225 -10.11 0.34 -0.31
CA PHE A 225 -9.30 -0.42 -1.26
C PHE A 225 -8.88 -1.78 -0.70
N GLY A 226 -8.45 -1.86 0.56
CA GLY A 226 -8.14 -3.12 1.23
C GLY A 226 -9.37 -4.00 1.39
N LEU A 227 -10.45 -3.44 1.87
CA LEU A 227 -11.70 -4.17 2.09
C LEU A 227 -12.30 -4.70 0.78
N MET A 228 -12.44 -3.85 -0.23
CA MET A 228 -13.10 -4.25 -1.48
C MET A 228 -12.20 -5.10 -2.38
N ALA A 229 -10.97 -4.65 -2.67
CA ALA A 229 -10.11 -5.37 -3.61
C ALA A 229 -9.49 -6.62 -3.01
N ALA A 230 -8.85 -6.52 -1.83
CA ALA A 230 -8.16 -7.65 -1.25
C ALA A 230 -9.12 -8.61 -0.55
N TYR A 231 -10.12 -8.10 0.16
CA TYR A 231 -11.04 -8.97 0.91
C TYR A 231 -12.23 -9.43 0.06
N PHE A 232 -13.17 -8.56 -0.31
CA PHE A 232 -14.44 -8.99 -0.90
C PHE A 232 -14.33 -9.53 -2.33
N TRP A 233 -13.64 -8.87 -3.26
CA TRP A 233 -13.63 -9.28 -4.66
C TRP A 233 -13.09 -10.69 -4.88
N PHE A 234 -12.01 -11.04 -4.17
CA PHE A 234 -11.37 -12.33 -4.33
C PHE A 234 -11.93 -13.43 -3.42
N SER A 235 -12.86 -13.09 -2.50
CA SER A 235 -13.53 -14.06 -1.65
C SER A 235 -14.33 -15.09 -2.44
N ILE A 236 -14.99 -14.65 -3.51
CA ILE A 236 -15.79 -15.54 -4.40
C ILE A 236 -14.93 -16.61 -5.08
N PHE A 237 -13.65 -16.36 -5.27
CA PHE A 237 -12.73 -17.25 -5.96
C PHE A 237 -12.05 -18.29 -5.06
N GLY A 238 -12.38 -18.34 -3.79
CA GLY A 238 -11.75 -19.27 -2.86
C GLY A 238 -10.29 -18.97 -2.61
N ARG A 239 -9.96 -17.70 -2.41
CA ARG A 239 -8.60 -17.25 -2.15
C ARG A 239 -8.11 -17.67 -0.76
N THR A 240 -6.81 -17.82 -0.65
CA THR A 240 -6.10 -17.93 0.64
C THR A 240 -5.51 -16.59 1.00
N PHE A 241 -5.72 -16.12 2.23
CA PHE A 241 -5.00 -14.96 2.76
C PHE A 241 -3.61 -15.33 3.22
N VAL A 242 -2.67 -14.41 2.98
CA VAL A 242 -1.34 -14.43 3.57
C VAL A 242 -1.19 -13.14 4.36
N PHE A 243 -1.21 -13.25 5.68
CA PHE A 243 -1.05 -12.13 6.58
C PHE A 243 0.42 -11.80 6.81
N LEU A 244 0.73 -10.52 7.00
CA LEU A 244 2.06 -10.03 7.32
C LEU A 244 2.28 -10.01 8.84
N LYS A 245 3.51 -10.29 9.26
CA LYS A 245 3.93 -10.10 10.65
C LYS A 245 4.15 -8.61 10.95
N ASP A 246 4.78 -7.91 10.01
CA ASP A 246 5.05 -6.47 10.03
C ASP A 246 5.14 -5.94 8.60
N TYR A 247 5.24 -4.61 8.47
CA TYR A 247 5.25 -3.93 7.17
C TYR A 247 6.65 -3.54 6.69
N SER A 248 7.71 -4.15 7.23
CA SER A 248 9.07 -3.95 6.73
C SER A 248 9.24 -4.52 5.32
N SER A 249 10.08 -3.89 4.51
CA SER A 249 10.31 -4.32 3.13
C SER A 249 10.82 -5.77 3.06
N ASP A 250 11.67 -6.15 4.01
CA ASP A 250 12.22 -7.51 4.09
C ASP A 250 11.13 -8.55 4.42
N THR A 251 10.27 -8.27 5.43
CA THR A 251 9.14 -9.14 5.76
C THR A 251 8.19 -9.29 4.59
N ILE A 252 7.88 -8.20 3.88
CA ILE A 252 6.99 -8.24 2.70
C ILE A 252 7.57 -9.15 1.63
N LEU A 253 8.85 -8.95 1.24
CA LEU A 253 9.48 -9.74 0.19
C LEU A 253 9.61 -11.22 0.57
N LYS A 254 10.08 -11.52 1.77
CA LYS A 254 10.20 -12.90 2.28
C LYS A 254 8.85 -13.60 2.37
N THR A 255 7.82 -12.89 2.83
CA THR A 255 6.45 -13.43 2.91
C THR A 255 5.93 -13.77 1.52
N ILE A 256 6.04 -12.86 0.54
CA ILE A 256 5.59 -13.09 -0.82
C ILE A 256 6.26 -14.35 -1.42
N GLN A 257 7.57 -14.48 -1.27
CA GLN A 257 8.33 -15.61 -1.82
C GLN A 257 8.00 -16.92 -1.09
N ARG A 258 8.00 -16.91 0.24
CA ARG A 258 7.80 -18.09 1.07
C ARG A 258 6.41 -18.71 0.88
N TYR A 259 5.38 -17.88 0.91
CA TYR A 259 3.99 -18.32 0.79
C TYR A 259 3.52 -18.47 -0.67
N LYS A 260 4.39 -18.15 -1.65
CA LYS A 260 4.03 -18.16 -3.07
C LYS A 260 2.80 -17.29 -3.35
N VAL A 261 2.80 -16.07 -2.84
CA VAL A 261 1.73 -15.10 -3.07
C VAL A 261 1.52 -14.89 -4.57
N THR A 262 0.27 -14.82 -4.98
CA THR A 262 -0.11 -14.67 -6.39
C THR A 262 -0.67 -13.29 -6.73
N HIS A 263 -1.28 -12.62 -5.75
CA HIS A 263 -1.97 -11.34 -5.93
C HIS A 263 -1.49 -10.33 -4.90
N ILE A 264 -1.12 -9.15 -5.37
CA ILE A 264 -0.67 -8.03 -4.52
C ILE A 264 -1.48 -6.79 -4.89
N PHE A 265 -2.13 -6.23 -3.88
CA PHE A 265 -2.81 -4.93 -3.96
C PHE A 265 -1.98 -3.92 -3.18
N GLY A 266 -1.65 -2.81 -3.79
CA GLY A 266 -0.78 -1.83 -3.15
C GLY A 266 -1.07 -0.42 -3.62
N VAL A 267 -0.54 0.53 -2.89
CA VAL A 267 -0.58 1.94 -3.24
C VAL A 267 0.65 2.33 -4.06
N PRO A 268 0.63 3.47 -4.78
CA PRO A 268 1.77 3.92 -5.58
C PRO A 268 3.10 3.92 -4.83
N LEU A 269 3.09 4.26 -3.53
CA LEU A 269 4.31 4.26 -2.71
C LEU A 269 5.00 2.89 -2.68
N LEU A 270 4.26 1.79 -2.51
CA LEU A 270 4.83 0.43 -2.55
C LEU A 270 5.54 0.17 -3.89
N TRP A 271 4.84 0.43 -4.98
CA TRP A 271 5.35 0.17 -6.33
C TRP A 271 6.54 1.05 -6.69
N ASN A 272 6.51 2.32 -6.26
CA ASN A 272 7.62 3.25 -6.44
C ASN A 272 8.85 2.81 -5.66
N THR A 273 8.69 2.37 -4.42
CA THR A 273 9.80 1.84 -3.61
C THR A 273 10.45 0.63 -4.28
N ILE A 274 9.64 -0.30 -4.80
CA ILE A 274 10.14 -1.47 -5.52
C ILE A 274 10.86 -1.06 -6.82
N ALA A 275 10.31 -0.13 -7.58
CA ALA A 275 10.93 0.36 -8.81
C ALA A 275 12.25 1.10 -8.54
N LYS A 276 12.28 1.92 -7.48
CA LYS A 276 13.50 2.60 -7.00
C LYS A 276 14.59 1.59 -6.65
N GLU A 277 14.26 0.61 -5.83
CA GLU A 277 15.22 -0.42 -5.40
C GLU A 277 15.71 -1.25 -6.57
N LEU A 278 14.84 -1.60 -7.52
CA LEU A 278 15.23 -2.28 -8.75
C LEU A 278 16.22 -1.45 -9.57
N LYS A 279 15.94 -0.16 -9.80
CA LYS A 279 16.87 0.75 -10.49
C LYS A 279 18.20 0.85 -9.77
N ARG A 280 18.18 1.01 -8.45
CA ARG A 280 19.39 1.11 -7.61
C ARG A 280 20.26 -0.13 -7.80
N LYS A 281 19.69 -1.34 -7.65
CA LYS A 281 20.41 -2.60 -7.83
C LYS A 281 20.98 -2.75 -9.25
N ILE A 282 20.21 -2.41 -10.29
CA ILE A 282 20.70 -2.47 -11.68
C ILE A 282 21.85 -1.48 -11.90
N ASN A 283 21.75 -0.28 -11.33
CA ASN A 283 22.76 0.76 -11.51
C ASN A 283 24.10 0.45 -10.78
N GLN A 284 24.05 -0.38 -9.74
CA GLN A 284 25.24 -0.88 -9.03
C GLN A 284 25.96 -2.02 -9.76
N LEU A 285 25.34 -2.63 -10.80
CA LEU A 285 25.99 -3.67 -11.59
C LEU A 285 27.14 -3.07 -12.45
N PRO A 286 28.15 -3.88 -12.77
CA PRO A 286 29.15 -3.52 -13.77
C PRO A 286 28.49 -3.11 -15.10
N ASP A 287 29.07 -2.17 -15.83
CA ASP A 287 28.48 -1.56 -17.05
C ASP A 287 27.98 -2.57 -18.08
N LYS A 288 28.69 -3.67 -18.27
CA LYS A 288 28.28 -4.77 -19.15
C LYS A 288 27.00 -5.42 -18.72
N ASP A 289 26.85 -5.75 -17.42
CA ASP A 289 25.70 -6.43 -16.86
C ASP A 289 24.52 -5.46 -16.73
N LYS A 290 24.77 -4.22 -16.37
CA LYS A 290 23.77 -3.13 -16.38
C LYS A 290 23.15 -2.97 -17.77
N LYS A 291 23.96 -2.88 -18.83
CA LYS A 291 23.48 -2.81 -20.21
C LYS A 291 22.67 -4.05 -20.59
N LYS A 292 23.11 -5.24 -20.16
CA LYS A 292 22.42 -6.51 -20.39
C LYS A 292 21.05 -6.54 -19.67
N ALA A 293 20.98 -6.10 -18.42
CA ALA A 293 19.75 -6.01 -17.65
C ALA A 293 18.72 -5.10 -18.32
N TYR A 294 19.11 -3.87 -18.69
CA TYR A 294 18.21 -2.94 -19.38
C TYR A 294 17.74 -3.45 -20.75
N LYS A 295 18.63 -4.08 -21.53
CA LYS A 295 18.27 -4.73 -22.80
C LYS A 295 17.29 -5.88 -22.58
N GLY A 296 17.48 -6.71 -21.56
CA GLY A 296 16.57 -7.79 -21.18
C GLY A 296 15.20 -7.28 -20.79
N ILE A 297 15.12 -6.20 -20.00
CA ILE A 297 13.87 -5.54 -19.61
C ILE A 297 13.13 -4.99 -20.83
N ALA A 298 13.83 -4.28 -21.73
CA ALA A 298 13.25 -3.74 -22.94
C ALA A 298 12.75 -4.85 -23.89
N PHE A 299 13.53 -5.89 -24.08
CA PHE A 299 13.13 -7.07 -24.88
C PHE A 299 11.89 -7.75 -24.28
N SER A 300 11.87 -7.98 -22.98
CA SER A 300 10.72 -8.52 -22.26
C SER A 300 9.46 -7.70 -22.50
N TYR A 301 9.56 -6.39 -22.38
CA TYR A 301 8.45 -5.46 -22.64
C TYR A 301 7.90 -5.60 -24.06
N GLN A 302 8.77 -5.62 -25.08
CA GLN A 302 8.35 -5.77 -26.47
C GLN A 302 7.66 -7.12 -26.70
N LEU A 303 8.25 -8.19 -26.19
CA LEU A 303 7.70 -9.54 -26.34
C LEU A 303 6.31 -9.68 -25.70
N GLN A 304 6.12 -9.10 -24.51
CA GLN A 304 4.82 -9.08 -23.84
C GLN A 304 3.77 -8.24 -24.60
N ASN A 305 4.17 -7.20 -25.33
CA ASN A 305 3.28 -6.43 -26.17
C ASN A 305 2.82 -7.17 -27.43
N LEU A 306 3.67 -8.03 -27.96
CA LEU A 306 3.32 -8.91 -29.09
C LEU A 306 2.45 -10.08 -28.60
N PHE A 307 2.92 -10.81 -27.61
CA PHE A 307 2.30 -12.04 -27.09
C PHE A 307 2.16 -11.99 -25.56
N PRO A 308 1.09 -11.40 -24.99
CA PRO A 308 1.01 -11.08 -23.56
C PRO A 308 1.31 -12.27 -22.63
N ASN A 309 0.67 -13.42 -22.83
CA ASN A 309 0.86 -14.61 -21.97
C ASN A 309 2.20 -15.31 -22.22
N TYR A 310 2.51 -15.57 -23.47
CA TYR A 310 3.73 -16.26 -23.86
C TYR A 310 4.96 -15.39 -23.57
N GLY A 311 4.90 -14.11 -23.94
CA GLY A 311 5.94 -13.14 -23.67
C GLY A 311 6.24 -13.00 -22.18
N ARG A 312 5.20 -13.00 -21.31
CA ARG A 312 5.39 -12.99 -19.86
C ARG A 312 6.10 -14.26 -19.36
N ARG A 313 5.76 -15.44 -19.87
CA ARG A 313 6.43 -16.69 -19.50
C ARG A 313 7.91 -16.68 -19.87
N ILE A 314 8.24 -16.17 -21.05
CA ILE A 314 9.65 -16.00 -21.48
C ILE A 314 10.35 -14.93 -20.66
N ALA A 315 9.70 -13.77 -20.43
CA ALA A 315 10.23 -12.71 -19.59
C ALA A 315 10.67 -13.21 -18.21
N ARG A 316 9.83 -14.06 -17.59
CA ARG A 316 10.13 -14.70 -16.30
C ARG A 316 11.36 -15.61 -16.35
N LYS A 317 11.58 -16.33 -17.45
CA LYS A 317 12.80 -17.14 -17.60
C LYS A 317 14.06 -16.28 -17.75
N ILE A 318 13.99 -15.25 -18.61
CA ILE A 318 15.13 -14.37 -18.90
C ILE A 318 15.51 -13.50 -17.70
N LEU A 319 14.50 -12.98 -16.97
CA LEU A 319 14.67 -12.05 -15.85
C LEU A 319 14.57 -12.73 -14.48
N LYS A 320 14.71 -14.08 -14.45
CA LYS A 320 14.68 -14.86 -13.20
C LYS A 320 15.63 -14.33 -12.12
N PRO A 321 16.90 -13.93 -12.43
CA PRO A 321 17.80 -13.37 -11.42
C PRO A 321 17.27 -12.09 -10.76
N ILE A 322 16.57 -11.25 -11.52
CA ILE A 322 15.94 -10.01 -11.02
C ILE A 322 14.71 -10.38 -10.18
N GLN A 323 13.86 -11.27 -10.68
CA GLN A 323 12.63 -11.65 -10.00
C GLN A 323 12.88 -12.39 -8.68
N SER A 324 13.92 -13.20 -8.60
CA SER A 324 14.29 -13.92 -7.36
C SER A 324 14.69 -12.97 -6.22
N GLN A 325 15.15 -11.78 -6.54
CA GLN A 325 15.46 -10.73 -5.55
C GLN A 325 14.25 -9.84 -5.20
N LEU A 326 13.11 -10.06 -5.85
CA LEU A 326 11.86 -9.32 -5.63
C LEU A 326 10.78 -10.28 -5.14
N PHE A 327 9.77 -10.52 -5.95
CA PHE A 327 8.58 -11.31 -5.58
C PHE A 327 8.67 -12.80 -5.97
N GLY A 328 9.77 -13.22 -6.60
CA GLY A 328 9.85 -14.56 -7.19
C GLY A 328 8.95 -14.73 -8.43
N ASP A 329 8.53 -15.96 -8.70
CA ASP A 329 7.79 -16.34 -9.92
C ASP A 329 6.28 -16.57 -9.70
N SER A 330 5.78 -16.46 -8.49
CA SER A 330 4.39 -16.78 -8.14
C SER A 330 3.40 -15.65 -8.40
N VAL A 331 3.85 -14.38 -8.40
CA VAL A 331 2.97 -13.22 -8.52
C VAL A 331 2.42 -13.09 -9.95
N PHE A 332 1.10 -13.12 -10.09
CA PHE A 332 0.41 -13.05 -11.39
C PHE A 332 -0.42 -11.80 -11.60
N PHE A 333 -0.79 -11.11 -10.53
CA PHE A 333 -1.71 -10.01 -10.58
C PHE A 333 -1.38 -8.95 -9.54
N CYS A 334 -1.22 -7.71 -10.00
CA CYS A 334 -0.92 -6.57 -9.14
C CYS A 334 -1.85 -5.42 -9.48
N ILE A 335 -2.38 -4.73 -8.47
CA ILE A 335 -3.15 -3.49 -8.67
C ILE A 335 -2.50 -2.37 -7.86
N SER A 336 -2.36 -1.20 -8.50
CA SER A 336 -2.09 0.07 -7.85
C SER A 336 -3.36 0.90 -7.78
N GLY A 337 -3.65 1.49 -6.63
CA GLY A 337 -4.79 2.40 -6.46
C GLY A 337 -4.53 3.42 -5.35
N GLY A 338 -5.41 4.41 -5.25
CA GLY A 338 -5.34 5.44 -4.21
C GLY A 338 -4.37 6.58 -4.48
N GLY A 339 -3.87 6.74 -5.69
CA GLY A 339 -3.03 7.88 -6.06
C GLY A 339 -2.38 7.76 -7.43
N ALA A 340 -1.69 8.81 -7.83
CA ALA A 340 -0.93 8.84 -9.08
C ALA A 340 0.28 7.89 -9.01
N ILE A 341 0.58 7.21 -10.11
CA ILE A 341 1.73 6.31 -10.24
C ILE A 341 2.57 6.72 -11.45
N PRO A 342 3.90 6.88 -11.30
CA PRO A 342 4.79 7.24 -12.40
C PRO A 342 4.77 6.21 -13.53
N LYS A 343 4.84 6.69 -14.76
CA LYS A 343 4.93 5.82 -15.96
C LYS A 343 6.14 4.91 -15.92
N GLU A 344 7.26 5.39 -15.37
CA GLU A 344 8.47 4.59 -15.22
C GLU A 344 8.26 3.43 -14.27
N THR A 345 7.60 3.65 -13.13
CA THR A 345 7.21 2.58 -12.21
C THR A 345 6.34 1.53 -12.90
N LEU A 346 5.29 1.98 -13.61
CA LEU A 346 4.43 1.09 -14.40
C LEU A 346 5.24 0.31 -15.44
N TYR A 347 6.17 0.99 -16.15
CA TYR A 347 7.02 0.36 -17.14
C TYR A 347 7.89 -0.73 -16.53
N LEU A 348 8.68 -0.39 -15.50
CA LEU A 348 9.63 -1.31 -14.89
C LEU A 348 8.94 -2.57 -14.33
N ILE A 349 7.89 -2.40 -13.53
CA ILE A 349 7.18 -3.54 -12.91
C ILE A 349 6.54 -4.44 -13.96
N ASN A 350 5.90 -3.85 -14.98
CA ASN A 350 5.30 -4.64 -16.08
C ASN A 350 6.36 -5.31 -16.95
N ALA A 351 7.45 -4.62 -17.28
CA ALA A 351 8.51 -5.14 -18.15
C ALA A 351 9.25 -6.32 -17.51
N ILE A 352 9.42 -6.34 -16.18
CA ILE A 352 10.01 -7.49 -15.48
C ILE A 352 9.06 -8.68 -15.31
N GLY A 353 7.81 -8.58 -15.81
CA GLY A 353 6.87 -9.69 -15.90
C GLY A 353 5.82 -9.77 -14.79
N TYR A 354 5.69 -8.73 -13.95
CA TYR A 354 4.59 -8.57 -12.99
C TYR A 354 3.50 -7.67 -13.56
N PRO A 355 2.31 -8.21 -13.90
CA PRO A 355 1.24 -7.40 -14.48
C PRO A 355 0.69 -6.42 -13.44
N LEU A 356 1.11 -5.17 -13.52
CA LEU A 356 0.63 -4.09 -12.65
C LEU A 356 -0.45 -3.28 -13.37
N TYR A 357 -1.65 -3.33 -12.82
CA TYR A 357 -2.83 -2.61 -13.28
C TYR A 357 -3.07 -1.37 -12.40
N ASN A 358 -3.60 -0.32 -12.98
CA ASN A 358 -3.98 0.89 -12.24
C ASN A 358 -5.50 0.92 -12.05
N GLY A 359 -5.96 1.24 -10.83
CA GLY A 359 -7.37 1.31 -10.47
C GLY A 359 -7.72 2.63 -9.80
N TYR A 360 -9.01 2.96 -9.82
CA TYR A 360 -9.56 4.14 -9.16
C TYR A 360 -10.79 3.77 -8.33
N GLY A 361 -10.92 4.47 -7.22
CA GLY A 361 -12.03 4.40 -6.30
C GLY A 361 -11.88 5.41 -5.17
N SER A 362 -12.94 5.64 -4.47
CA SER A 362 -13.00 6.49 -3.27
C SER A 362 -13.74 5.78 -2.14
N THR A 363 -13.64 6.31 -0.93
CA THR A 363 -14.36 5.70 0.20
C THR A 363 -15.88 5.78 0.01
N GLU A 364 -16.37 6.77 -0.72
CA GLU A 364 -17.80 6.98 -0.98
C GLU A 364 -18.35 6.09 -2.11
N ALA A 365 -17.51 5.76 -3.11
CA ALA A 365 -17.97 5.05 -4.31
C ALA A 365 -17.48 3.60 -4.42
N GLY A 366 -16.60 3.18 -3.51
CA GLY A 366 -15.92 1.89 -3.65
C GLY A 366 -14.87 1.90 -4.75
N ILE A 367 -14.52 0.73 -5.27
CA ILE A 367 -13.64 0.61 -6.44
C ILE A 367 -14.51 0.66 -7.69
N THR A 368 -14.32 1.65 -8.52
CA THR A 368 -15.22 1.96 -9.63
C THR A 368 -14.64 1.70 -11.00
N SER A 369 -13.29 1.63 -11.11
CA SER A 369 -12.64 1.26 -12.38
C SER A 369 -11.26 0.65 -12.18
N VAL A 370 -10.85 -0.21 -13.12
CA VAL A 370 -9.50 -0.80 -13.18
C VAL A 370 -9.07 -0.93 -14.64
N GLU A 371 -7.80 -0.59 -14.94
CA GLU A 371 -7.19 -0.85 -16.24
C GLU A 371 -6.92 -2.36 -16.40
N LEU A 372 -7.65 -3.02 -17.25
CA LEU A 372 -7.61 -4.49 -17.36
C LEU A 372 -7.03 -5.01 -18.69
N ARG A 373 -6.48 -4.15 -19.53
CA ARG A 373 -5.90 -4.59 -20.82
C ARG A 373 -4.66 -5.44 -20.62
N SER A 374 -4.55 -6.51 -21.40
CA SER A 374 -3.51 -7.54 -21.24
C SER A 374 -2.10 -7.08 -21.65
N LYS A 375 -1.98 -6.12 -22.59
CA LYS A 375 -0.69 -5.67 -23.13
C LYS A 375 -0.06 -4.59 -22.25
N PRO A 376 1.23 -4.70 -21.86
CA PRO A 376 1.93 -3.68 -21.05
C PRO A 376 1.82 -2.26 -21.60
N LYS A 377 1.89 -2.09 -22.92
CA LYS A 377 1.78 -0.77 -23.56
C LYS A 377 0.54 0.03 -23.19
N TYR A 378 -0.54 -0.63 -22.81
CA TYR A 378 -1.76 0.03 -22.36
C TYR A 378 -1.71 0.33 -20.86
N ARG A 379 -1.14 -0.57 -20.07
CA ARG A 379 -1.03 -0.40 -18.61
C ARG A 379 -0.11 0.75 -18.23
N ILE A 380 0.96 0.99 -19.01
CA ILE A 380 1.90 2.11 -18.75
C ILE A 380 1.34 3.50 -19.13
N LEU A 381 0.16 3.56 -19.78
CA LEU A 381 -0.48 4.86 -20.08
C LEU A 381 -1.00 5.57 -18.82
N GLY A 382 -1.12 4.85 -17.68
CA GLY A 382 -1.63 5.41 -16.43
C GLY A 382 -3.14 5.61 -16.41
N THR A 383 -3.88 5.02 -17.38
CA THR A 383 -5.35 5.01 -17.37
C THR A 383 -5.85 4.14 -16.21
N VAL A 384 -6.99 4.50 -15.65
CA VAL A 384 -7.71 3.71 -14.65
C VAL A 384 -8.74 2.75 -15.29
N GLY A 385 -8.76 2.66 -16.61
CA GLY A 385 -9.66 1.76 -17.33
C GLY A 385 -11.02 2.39 -17.67
N LYS A 386 -12.03 1.53 -17.75
CA LYS A 386 -13.44 1.87 -17.93
C LYS A 386 -14.20 1.58 -16.64
N PRO A 387 -15.34 2.24 -16.39
CA PRO A 387 -16.16 1.95 -15.24
C PRO A 387 -16.51 0.45 -15.15
N LEU A 388 -16.59 -0.04 -13.93
CA LEU A 388 -17.07 -1.39 -13.64
C LEU A 388 -18.59 -1.45 -13.80
N ASP A 389 -19.13 -2.67 -13.84
CA ASP A 389 -20.53 -2.91 -14.21
C ASP A 389 -21.54 -2.30 -13.22
N SER A 390 -21.16 -2.01 -11.98
CA SER A 390 -22.01 -1.41 -10.95
C SER A 390 -22.15 0.11 -11.02
N VAL A 391 -21.35 0.80 -11.86
CA VAL A 391 -21.30 2.26 -11.92
C VAL A 391 -21.25 2.80 -13.34
N THR A 392 -21.67 4.03 -13.49
CA THR A 392 -21.56 4.82 -14.73
C THR A 392 -20.78 6.10 -14.45
N TYR A 393 -20.02 6.57 -15.43
CA TYR A 393 -19.21 7.78 -15.35
C TYR A 393 -19.70 8.84 -16.32
N GLN A 394 -19.71 10.07 -15.86
CA GLN A 394 -19.84 11.28 -16.67
C GLN A 394 -18.71 12.23 -16.28
N ILE A 395 -18.23 13.03 -17.22
CA ILE A 395 -17.35 14.17 -16.94
C ILE A 395 -18.14 15.43 -17.20
N ASP A 396 -18.18 16.30 -16.20
CA ASP A 396 -18.77 17.61 -16.27
C ASP A 396 -17.78 18.65 -15.73
N ASN A 397 -17.45 19.68 -16.52
CA ASN A 397 -16.44 20.70 -16.18
C ASN A 397 -15.13 20.10 -15.65
N ASP A 398 -14.62 19.05 -16.34
CA ASP A 398 -13.45 18.24 -15.95
C ASP A 398 -13.64 17.39 -14.66
N GLU A 399 -14.71 17.54 -13.91
CA GLU A 399 -14.99 16.72 -12.74
C GLU A 399 -15.61 15.38 -13.14
N LEU A 400 -15.16 14.30 -12.46
CA LEU A 400 -15.78 12.99 -12.57
C LEU A 400 -17.05 12.93 -11.72
N LEU A 401 -18.16 12.67 -12.39
CA LEU A 401 -19.44 12.32 -11.77
C LEU A 401 -19.65 10.81 -11.83
N ILE A 402 -20.10 10.24 -10.71
CA ILE A 402 -20.29 8.78 -10.55
C ILE A 402 -21.73 8.50 -10.17
N LYS A 403 -22.36 7.56 -10.87
CA LYS A 403 -23.69 7.07 -10.54
C LYS A 403 -23.69 5.55 -10.52
N GLY A 404 -24.34 4.91 -9.53
CA GLY A 404 -24.48 3.46 -9.53
C GLY A 404 -24.72 2.83 -8.17
N GLN A 405 -24.95 1.53 -8.19
CA GLN A 405 -25.44 0.74 -7.07
C GLN A 405 -24.37 0.39 -6.02
N SER A 406 -23.09 0.51 -6.33
CA SER A 406 -22.00 0.21 -5.38
C SER A 406 -21.52 1.41 -4.57
N LEU A 407 -22.11 2.60 -4.72
CA LEU A 407 -21.82 3.74 -3.87
C LEU A 407 -22.31 3.43 -2.43
N CYS A 408 -21.74 4.09 -1.41
CA CYS A 408 -22.27 4.00 -0.06
C CYS A 408 -23.70 4.53 0.01
N SER A 409 -24.46 4.06 0.98
CA SER A 409 -25.87 4.47 1.13
C SER A 409 -26.02 5.82 1.82
N GLU A 410 -25.09 6.16 2.73
CA GLU A 410 -25.14 7.40 3.50
C GLU A 410 -23.74 7.91 3.79
N ILE A 411 -23.60 9.23 3.83
CA ILE A 411 -22.38 9.92 4.26
C ILE A 411 -22.73 10.79 5.46
N ILE A 412 -21.98 10.65 6.57
CA ILE A 412 -22.04 11.54 7.71
C ILE A 412 -20.78 12.41 7.69
N TYR A 413 -20.97 13.72 7.70
CA TYR A 413 -19.89 14.69 7.75
C TYR A 413 -19.47 14.95 9.20
N LYS A 414 -18.30 15.57 9.39
CA LYS A 414 -17.74 15.89 10.70
C LYS A 414 -18.67 16.74 11.59
N ASP A 415 -19.47 17.59 11.01
CA ASP A 415 -20.46 18.45 11.68
C ASP A 415 -21.75 17.70 12.06
N GLY A 416 -21.85 16.41 11.76
CA GLY A 416 -23.01 15.58 12.01
C GLY A 416 -24.06 15.62 10.91
N GLN A 417 -23.89 16.43 9.86
CA GLN A 417 -24.81 16.43 8.72
C GLN A 417 -24.79 15.07 8.04
N LYS A 418 -25.99 14.58 7.68
CA LYS A 418 -26.20 13.31 6.99
C LYS A 418 -26.63 13.56 5.56
N HIS A 419 -26.03 12.84 4.64
CA HIS A 419 -26.38 12.88 3.24
C HIS A 419 -26.67 11.46 2.74
N ILE A 420 -27.92 11.19 2.38
CA ILE A 420 -28.34 9.93 1.78
C ILE A 420 -28.00 9.97 0.30
N ILE A 421 -27.25 8.98 -0.17
CA ILE A 421 -26.82 8.88 -1.58
C ILE A 421 -27.95 8.27 -2.40
N ASN A 422 -28.51 9.06 -3.32
CA ASN A 422 -29.40 8.54 -4.33
C ASN A 422 -28.60 7.85 -5.43
N LYS A 423 -28.76 6.53 -5.58
CA LYS A 423 -28.01 5.70 -6.53
C LYS A 423 -28.31 6.05 -8.01
N ASP A 424 -29.40 6.73 -8.27
CA ASP A 424 -29.85 7.14 -9.60
C ASP A 424 -29.49 8.60 -9.93
N GLU A 425 -28.80 9.28 -9.02
CA GLU A 425 -28.28 10.63 -9.21
C GLU A 425 -26.74 10.64 -9.35
N TRP A 426 -26.21 11.72 -9.90
CA TRP A 426 -24.79 11.91 -10.07
C TRP A 426 -24.13 12.37 -8.76
N TYR A 427 -23.23 11.55 -8.25
CA TYR A 427 -22.36 11.90 -7.12
C TYR A 427 -21.13 12.64 -7.62
N HIS A 428 -20.86 13.82 -7.07
CA HIS A 428 -19.69 14.64 -7.33
C HIS A 428 -18.47 14.07 -6.59
N SER A 429 -17.50 13.54 -7.35
CA SER A 429 -16.32 12.90 -6.75
C SER A 429 -15.29 13.90 -6.20
N GLY A 430 -15.28 15.13 -6.72
CA GLY A 430 -14.25 16.13 -6.48
C GLY A 430 -12.93 15.82 -7.19
N ASP A 431 -12.89 14.80 -8.05
CA ASP A 431 -11.70 14.38 -8.79
C ASP A 431 -11.78 14.81 -10.25
N VAL A 432 -10.67 15.31 -10.77
CA VAL A 432 -10.54 15.78 -12.17
C VAL A 432 -10.13 14.63 -13.07
N PHE A 433 -10.85 14.47 -14.18
CA PHE A 433 -10.66 13.35 -15.09
C PHE A 433 -10.65 13.78 -16.56
N LYS A 434 -9.93 13.01 -17.38
CA LYS A 434 -10.01 13.05 -18.85
C LYS A 434 -10.40 11.68 -19.37
N LYS A 435 -11.07 11.68 -20.54
CA LYS A 435 -11.50 10.48 -21.26
C LYS A 435 -10.90 10.49 -22.65
N ASP A 436 -10.27 9.38 -23.07
CA ASP A 436 -9.76 9.25 -24.43
C ASP A 436 -10.87 8.89 -25.43
N LYS A 437 -10.56 8.99 -26.74
CA LYS A 437 -11.49 8.65 -27.83
C LYS A 437 -11.96 7.19 -27.80
N LYS A 438 -11.27 6.30 -27.06
CA LYS A 438 -11.64 4.88 -26.90
C LYS A 438 -12.44 4.62 -25.62
N GLY A 439 -12.75 5.65 -24.86
CA GLY A 439 -13.54 5.59 -23.65
C GLY A 439 -12.79 5.13 -22.41
N TYR A 440 -11.45 5.27 -22.39
CA TYR A 440 -10.63 5.01 -21.17
C TYR A 440 -10.44 6.31 -20.40
N TYR A 441 -10.47 6.20 -19.07
CA TYR A 441 -10.44 7.32 -18.16
C TYR A 441 -9.07 7.49 -17.52
N TYR A 442 -8.70 8.74 -17.27
CA TYR A 442 -7.43 9.15 -16.65
C TYR A 442 -7.75 10.08 -15.50
N ALA A 443 -7.37 9.67 -14.28
CA ALA A 443 -7.40 10.57 -13.14
C ALA A 443 -6.28 11.61 -13.29
N ILE A 444 -6.59 12.87 -13.19
CA ILE A 444 -5.67 14.00 -13.38
C ILE A 444 -5.22 14.53 -12.03
N GLY A 445 -6.17 14.79 -11.13
CA GLY A 445 -5.93 15.31 -9.79
C GLY A 445 -7.24 15.54 -9.06
N ARG A 446 -7.22 16.45 -8.10
CA ARG A 446 -8.42 16.87 -7.37
C ARG A 446 -8.79 18.31 -7.70
N ASN A 447 -10.08 18.65 -7.63
CA ASN A 447 -10.56 20.00 -7.83
C ASN A 447 -10.00 21.00 -6.80
N ASP A 448 -9.77 20.52 -5.57
CA ASP A 448 -9.26 21.32 -4.44
C ASP A 448 -7.72 21.29 -4.31
N ASP A 449 -7.02 20.70 -5.29
CA ASP A 449 -5.57 20.57 -5.31
C ASP A 449 -5.03 20.97 -6.69
N VAL A 450 -5.17 22.25 -7.00
CA VAL A 450 -4.79 22.82 -8.28
C VAL A 450 -3.93 24.06 -8.08
N TYR A 451 -2.85 24.15 -8.85
CA TYR A 451 -2.08 25.39 -9.00
C TYR A 451 -2.65 26.17 -10.20
N VAL A 452 -2.92 27.44 -10.01
CA VAL A 452 -3.33 28.34 -11.10
C VAL A 452 -2.14 29.25 -11.42
N GLY A 453 -1.57 29.05 -12.59
CA GLY A 453 -0.47 29.86 -13.09
C GLY A 453 -0.90 31.29 -13.41
N GLU A 454 0.09 32.17 -13.62
CA GLU A 454 -0.14 33.59 -13.95
C GLU A 454 -1.02 33.78 -15.20
N ASN A 455 -0.96 32.85 -16.14
CA ASN A 455 -1.75 32.86 -17.36
C ASN A 455 -3.15 32.22 -17.19
N GLY A 456 -3.56 31.88 -15.98
CA GLY A 456 -4.81 31.19 -15.67
C GLY A 456 -4.79 29.69 -16.00
N GLU A 457 -3.64 29.12 -16.36
CA GLU A 457 -3.49 27.68 -16.60
C GLU A 457 -3.64 26.90 -15.29
N LYS A 458 -4.49 25.89 -15.30
CA LYS A 458 -4.70 24.98 -14.16
C LYS A 458 -3.77 23.80 -14.26
N ILE A 459 -2.84 23.68 -13.29
CA ILE A 459 -1.89 22.59 -13.20
C ILE A 459 -2.23 21.73 -11.98
N HIS A 460 -2.45 20.45 -12.21
CA HIS A 460 -2.66 19.49 -11.14
C HIS A 460 -1.33 18.82 -10.77
N PRO A 461 -0.84 18.98 -9.55
CA PRO A 461 0.45 18.40 -9.12
C PRO A 461 0.51 16.87 -9.28
N ASP A 462 -0.60 16.16 -9.10
CA ASP A 462 -0.70 14.71 -9.36
C ASP A 462 -0.39 14.33 -10.82
N GLU A 463 -0.67 15.23 -11.77
CA GLU A 463 -0.33 15.00 -13.18
C GLU A 463 1.18 15.10 -13.41
N ILE A 464 1.83 16.03 -12.75
CA ILE A 464 3.29 16.20 -12.80
C ILE A 464 3.99 14.97 -12.20
N GLU A 465 3.52 14.48 -11.07
CA GLU A 465 4.09 13.31 -10.37
C GLU A 465 4.12 12.04 -11.23
N LYS A 466 3.25 11.92 -12.24
CA LYS A 466 3.27 10.78 -13.18
C LYS A 466 4.50 10.72 -14.08
N TYR A 467 5.20 11.82 -14.24
CA TYR A 467 6.41 11.88 -15.08
C TYR A 467 7.68 11.63 -14.29
N VAL A 468 7.64 11.74 -12.96
CA VAL A 468 8.83 11.79 -12.11
C VAL A 468 8.93 10.55 -11.23
N LEU A 469 10.14 9.99 -11.15
CA LEU A 469 10.53 8.98 -10.17
C LEU A 469 11.93 9.32 -9.65
N MET A 470 12.00 10.03 -8.53
CA MET A 470 13.27 10.32 -7.87
C MET A 470 13.67 9.14 -6.97
N THR A 471 14.91 8.69 -7.06
CA THR A 471 15.41 7.49 -6.38
C THR A 471 16.32 7.80 -5.19
N SER A 472 16.93 8.98 -5.17
CA SER A 472 17.93 9.39 -4.16
C SER A 472 17.34 10.13 -2.96
N VAL A 473 16.04 10.45 -3.01
CA VAL A 473 15.34 11.16 -1.95
C VAL A 473 14.36 10.22 -1.23
N ILE A 474 14.07 10.48 0.05
CA ILE A 474 13.09 9.69 0.81
C ILE A 474 11.69 9.86 0.19
N ARG A 475 11.24 11.11 0.09
CA ARG A 475 9.96 11.49 -0.49
C ARG A 475 10.10 12.78 -1.29
N TYR A 476 9.14 13.04 -2.14
CA TYR A 476 8.99 14.31 -2.83
C TYR A 476 7.51 14.61 -3.05
N CYS A 477 7.20 15.89 -3.23
CA CYS A 477 5.85 16.37 -3.48
C CYS A 477 5.91 17.63 -4.34
N PHE A 478 5.05 17.73 -5.33
CA PHE A 478 4.77 18.98 -6.03
C PHE A 478 3.58 19.64 -5.36
N THR A 479 3.69 20.90 -5.00
CA THR A 479 2.63 21.63 -4.33
C THR A 479 2.74 23.13 -4.59
N THR A 480 1.70 23.88 -4.28
CA THR A 480 1.75 25.34 -4.24
C THR A 480 2.35 25.76 -2.91
N TYR A 481 3.44 26.50 -2.95
CA TYR A 481 4.06 27.08 -1.76
C TYR A 481 4.43 28.54 -2.02
N LYS A 482 3.98 29.46 -1.15
CA LYS A 482 4.15 30.91 -1.32
C LYS A 482 3.66 31.40 -2.69
N GLN A 483 2.51 30.88 -3.15
CA GLN A 483 1.87 31.16 -4.44
C GLN A 483 2.63 30.68 -5.68
N GLU A 484 3.70 29.92 -5.52
CA GLU A 484 4.46 29.34 -6.63
C GLU A 484 4.33 27.82 -6.67
N LEU A 485 4.43 27.23 -7.86
CA LEU A 485 4.52 25.78 -8.02
C LEU A 485 5.93 25.32 -7.65
N ALA A 486 6.01 24.57 -6.57
CA ALA A 486 7.27 24.13 -5.98
C ALA A 486 7.41 22.60 -5.95
N LEU A 487 8.65 22.14 -6.07
CA LEU A 487 9.07 20.79 -5.73
C LEU A 487 9.67 20.80 -4.33
N ILE A 488 9.09 20.02 -3.41
CA ILE A 488 9.63 19.80 -2.06
C ILE A 488 10.20 18.39 -2.01
N ILE A 489 11.46 18.26 -1.57
CA ILE A 489 12.15 16.98 -1.41
C ILE A 489 12.51 16.74 0.05
N GLN A 490 12.23 15.53 0.53
CA GLN A 490 12.66 15.06 1.84
C GLN A 490 13.96 14.29 1.71
N LEU A 491 14.98 14.73 2.41
CA LEU A 491 16.32 14.15 2.42
C LEU A 491 16.56 13.32 3.67
N SER A 492 17.45 12.34 3.59
CA SER A 492 17.92 11.58 4.75
C SER A 492 19.06 12.33 5.43
N LYS A 493 18.95 12.55 6.75
CA LYS A 493 20.02 13.16 7.55
C LYS A 493 21.32 12.35 7.51
N SER A 494 21.23 11.02 7.32
CA SER A 494 22.39 10.14 7.37
C SER A 494 23.19 10.07 6.06
N ASN A 495 22.56 10.31 4.90
CA ASN A 495 23.25 10.02 3.63
C ASN A 495 23.08 11.09 2.53
N TYR A 496 22.51 12.27 2.84
CA TYR A 496 22.29 13.32 1.83
C TYR A 496 23.59 13.82 1.21
N ALA A 497 24.64 13.96 2.02
CA ALA A 497 25.93 14.48 1.56
C ALA A 497 26.63 13.53 0.57
N VAL A 498 26.56 12.23 0.81
CA VAL A 498 27.10 11.19 -0.07
C VAL A 498 26.32 11.08 -1.37
N LYS A 499 24.99 11.23 -1.29
CA LYS A 499 24.11 11.22 -2.46
C LYS A 499 23.98 12.55 -3.18
N ALA A 500 24.71 13.59 -2.74
CA ALA A 500 24.52 14.96 -3.21
C ALA A 500 24.61 15.11 -4.74
N GLU A 501 25.61 14.51 -5.38
CA GLU A 501 25.74 14.56 -6.84
C GLU A 501 24.56 13.89 -7.54
N THR A 502 24.11 12.75 -7.01
CA THR A 502 22.96 12.03 -7.57
C THR A 502 21.68 12.81 -7.35
N ILE A 503 21.48 13.41 -6.17
CA ILE A 503 20.33 14.27 -5.86
C ILE A 503 20.30 15.48 -6.78
N ASN A 504 21.43 16.19 -6.92
CA ASN A 504 21.55 17.33 -7.83
C ASN A 504 21.23 16.96 -9.28
N LYS A 505 21.74 15.82 -9.74
CA LYS A 505 21.45 15.29 -11.07
C LYS A 505 19.96 14.97 -11.23
N GLU A 506 19.38 14.23 -10.28
CA GLU A 506 17.95 13.87 -10.33
C GLU A 506 17.03 15.10 -10.34
N VAL A 507 17.35 16.13 -9.56
CA VAL A 507 16.60 17.40 -9.56
C VAL A 507 16.71 18.07 -10.92
N LYS A 508 17.92 18.22 -11.47
CA LYS A 508 18.13 18.81 -12.80
C LYS A 508 17.40 18.03 -13.90
N ASP A 509 17.53 16.71 -13.92
CA ASP A 509 16.86 15.84 -14.91
C ASP A 509 15.33 15.95 -14.78
N CYS A 510 14.82 16.01 -13.55
CA CYS A 510 13.39 16.23 -13.25
C CYS A 510 12.89 17.56 -13.82
N LEU A 511 13.58 18.67 -13.52
CA LEU A 511 13.18 20.00 -13.99
C LEU A 511 13.25 20.10 -15.53
N SER A 512 14.30 19.53 -16.14
CA SER A 512 14.43 19.47 -17.61
C SER A 512 13.29 18.68 -18.24
N LEU A 513 13.01 17.49 -17.74
CA LEU A 513 11.92 16.64 -18.22
C LEU A 513 10.55 17.35 -18.12
N LEU A 514 10.29 18.03 -17.02
CA LEU A 514 9.03 18.74 -16.80
C LEU A 514 8.90 19.95 -17.70
N LYS A 515 9.99 20.69 -17.92
CA LYS A 515 10.03 21.78 -18.88
C LYS A 515 9.71 21.31 -20.30
N ASP A 516 10.28 20.18 -20.74
CA ASP A 516 9.97 19.54 -22.03
C ASP A 516 8.51 19.11 -22.16
N LYS A 517 7.81 18.93 -21.03
CA LYS A 517 6.38 18.63 -20.97
C LYS A 517 5.48 19.87 -20.85
N GLY A 518 6.08 21.06 -20.81
CA GLY A 518 5.36 22.33 -20.66
C GLY A 518 5.09 22.74 -19.23
N TYR A 519 5.65 22.05 -18.23
CA TYR A 519 5.50 22.43 -16.82
C TYR A 519 6.70 23.24 -16.34
N GLN A 520 6.44 24.43 -15.81
CA GLN A 520 7.45 25.26 -15.20
C GLN A 520 7.38 25.12 -13.67
N ILE A 521 8.45 24.59 -13.06
CA ILE A 521 8.60 24.53 -11.62
C ILE A 521 9.40 25.74 -11.17
N ASN A 522 8.79 26.60 -10.37
CA ASN A 522 9.35 27.90 -10.00
C ASN A 522 10.46 27.77 -8.94
N LYS A 523 10.27 26.87 -7.98
CA LYS A 523 11.17 26.67 -6.85
C LYS A 523 11.35 25.21 -6.48
N VAL A 524 12.53 24.90 -5.96
CA VAL A 524 12.83 23.61 -5.34
C VAL A 524 13.26 23.85 -3.90
N TYR A 525 12.64 23.13 -2.99
CA TYR A 525 12.97 23.16 -1.57
C TYR A 525 13.38 21.78 -1.08
N TYR A 526 14.23 21.73 -0.06
CA TYR A 526 14.52 20.51 0.65
C TYR A 526 14.22 20.64 2.14
N THR A 527 14.05 19.50 2.77
CA THR A 527 13.87 19.39 4.22
C THR A 527 14.39 18.04 4.73
N PHE A 528 14.77 17.99 6.00
CA PHE A 528 15.07 16.77 6.74
C PHE A 528 13.90 16.33 7.63
N ASP A 529 12.87 17.15 7.70
CA ASP A 529 11.67 16.85 8.47
C ASP A 529 10.73 15.96 7.65
N ASP A 530 9.85 15.22 8.33
CA ASP A 530 8.91 14.33 7.67
C ASP A 530 7.78 15.13 7.00
N ILE A 531 7.73 15.10 5.67
CA ILE A 531 6.69 15.79 4.88
C ILE A 531 5.37 15.01 4.81
N ALA A 532 5.32 13.82 5.44
CA ALA A 532 4.10 13.04 5.61
C ALA A 532 4.17 12.30 6.95
N ASN A 533 3.05 11.95 7.52
CA ASN A 533 3.04 11.05 8.68
C ASN A 533 3.82 9.77 8.34
N ILE A 534 4.61 9.26 9.27
CA ILE A 534 5.52 8.10 9.13
C ILE A 534 4.85 6.92 8.42
N ASN A 535 3.55 6.77 8.61
CA ASN A 535 2.73 5.70 8.06
C ASN A 535 1.82 6.14 6.89
N ALA A 536 2.00 7.35 6.37
CA ALA A 536 1.15 7.86 5.29
C ALA A 536 1.42 7.11 3.98
N ILE A 537 0.34 6.73 3.33
CA ILE A 537 0.33 6.04 2.04
C ILE A 537 0.77 6.99 0.90
N LYS A 538 0.50 8.29 1.07
CA LYS A 538 0.82 9.37 0.13
C LYS A 538 1.15 10.65 0.93
N VAL A 539 2.00 11.50 0.36
CA VAL A 539 2.15 12.87 0.87
C VAL A 539 0.85 13.61 0.58
N SER A 540 0.16 14.02 1.64
CA SER A 540 -1.02 14.86 1.52
C SER A 540 -0.59 16.32 1.54
N ARG A 541 -0.88 17.06 0.47
CA ARG A 541 -0.53 18.49 0.35
C ARG A 541 -1.18 19.31 1.46
N LYS A 542 -2.43 19.01 1.81
CA LYS A 542 -3.12 19.68 2.93
C LYS A 542 -2.47 19.43 4.29
N ILE A 543 -1.94 18.21 4.52
CA ILE A 543 -1.18 17.90 5.74
C ILE A 543 0.16 18.65 5.70
N LEU A 544 0.84 18.62 4.56
CA LEU A 544 2.10 19.33 4.38
C LEU A 544 1.92 20.82 4.63
N ASP A 545 0.91 21.47 4.06
CA ASP A 545 0.58 22.87 4.29
C ASP A 545 0.34 23.17 5.78
N ARG A 546 -0.36 22.28 6.48
CA ARG A 546 -0.56 22.41 7.92
C ARG A 546 0.74 22.28 8.69
N LEU A 547 1.59 21.29 8.38
CA LEU A 547 2.88 21.09 9.04
C LEU A 547 3.81 22.28 8.82
N LEU A 548 3.77 22.90 7.65
CA LEU A 548 4.49 24.13 7.32
C LEU A 548 3.97 25.32 8.14
N ASN A 549 2.64 25.48 8.22
CA ASN A 549 2.02 26.57 9.00
C ASN A 549 2.23 26.42 10.50
N GLU A 550 2.29 25.19 11.01
CA GLU A 550 2.60 24.87 12.42
C GLU A 550 4.11 24.95 12.74
N GLY A 551 4.96 25.21 11.74
CA GLY A 551 6.42 25.25 11.90
C GLY A 551 7.07 23.90 12.20
N LYS A 552 6.35 22.78 11.99
CA LYS A 552 6.84 21.41 12.20
C LYS A 552 7.71 20.91 11.05
N VAL A 553 7.58 21.50 9.89
CA VAL A 553 8.42 21.25 8.71
C VAL A 553 9.08 22.57 8.33
N LYS A 554 10.40 22.56 8.24
CA LYS A 554 11.18 23.73 7.79
C LYS A 554 11.73 23.44 6.41
N LEU A 555 11.46 24.34 5.48
CA LEU A 555 11.93 24.25 4.10
C LEU A 555 13.14 25.16 3.90
N GLU A 556 14.15 24.61 3.26
CA GLU A 556 15.35 25.35 2.82
C GLU A 556 15.40 25.38 1.29
N ASP A 557 15.87 26.49 0.72
CA ASP A 557 16.00 26.63 -0.74
C ASP A 557 17.08 25.66 -1.26
N PHE A 558 16.75 24.90 -2.29
CA PHE A 558 17.69 23.92 -2.86
C PHE A 558 18.96 24.53 -3.43
N ASN A 559 18.97 25.83 -3.74
CA ASN A 559 20.18 26.55 -4.15
C ASN A 559 21.26 26.55 -3.05
N THR A 560 20.89 26.42 -1.78
CA THR A 560 21.82 26.35 -0.63
C THR A 560 22.35 24.92 -0.38
N PHE A 561 21.83 23.91 -1.10
CA PHE A 561 22.14 22.51 -0.85
C PHE A 561 23.64 22.19 -1.05
N SER A 562 24.28 22.77 -2.06
CA SER A 562 25.71 22.52 -2.34
C SER A 562 26.61 23.00 -1.19
N SER A 563 26.36 24.20 -0.64
CA SER A 563 27.10 24.71 0.51
C SER A 563 26.88 23.87 1.77
N LEU A 564 25.65 23.40 1.99
CA LEU A 564 25.36 22.49 3.10
C LEU A 564 26.18 21.19 2.99
N VAL A 565 26.30 20.64 1.77
CA VAL A 565 27.07 19.41 1.51
C VAL A 565 28.56 19.62 1.77
N GLU A 566 29.12 20.75 1.33
CA GLU A 566 30.53 21.09 1.58
C GLU A 566 30.82 21.19 3.09
N THR A 567 30.00 21.93 3.81
CA THR A 567 30.13 22.06 5.27
C THR A 567 30.07 20.70 5.99
N LYS A 568 29.17 19.79 5.54
CA LYS A 568 29.07 18.47 6.13
C LYS A 568 30.28 17.58 5.81
N LYS A 569 30.85 17.69 4.63
CA LYS A 569 32.07 16.93 4.24
C LYS A 569 33.28 17.35 5.09
N GLU A 570 33.41 18.64 5.41
CA GLU A 570 34.48 19.16 6.26
C GLU A 570 34.32 18.70 7.72
N GLN A 571 33.09 18.44 8.18
CA GLN A 571 32.79 18.00 9.54
C GLN A 571 32.92 16.49 9.77
N LEU A 572 33.09 15.67 8.72
CA LEU A 572 33.37 14.25 8.85
C LEU A 572 34.78 14.09 9.44
N ASN A 573 34.83 13.84 10.76
CA ASN A 573 36.08 13.66 11.47
C ASN A 573 36.77 12.40 10.96
N ASP A 574 37.78 12.56 10.12
CA ASP A 574 38.58 11.51 9.46
C ASP A 574 39.09 10.46 10.50
N GLU A 575 39.32 10.87 11.74
CA GLU A 575 39.82 9.98 12.79
C GLU A 575 38.80 8.93 13.25
N ILE A 576 37.54 9.30 13.47
CA ILE A 576 36.49 8.37 13.87
C ILE A 576 36.18 7.37 12.76
N VAL A 577 36.09 7.89 11.51
CA VAL A 577 35.88 7.05 10.31
C VAL A 577 37.02 6.05 10.17
N HIS A 578 38.27 6.49 10.37
CA HIS A 578 39.45 5.62 10.31
C HIS A 578 39.38 4.52 11.36
N ARG A 579 39.04 4.82 12.61
CA ARG A 579 38.91 3.85 13.70
C ARG A 579 37.80 2.82 13.39
N ILE A 580 36.65 3.23 12.84
CA ILE A 580 35.59 2.30 12.44
C ILE A 580 36.09 1.38 11.32
N LYS A 581 36.75 1.93 10.29
CA LYS A 581 37.34 1.15 9.21
C LYS A 581 38.39 0.15 9.68
N MET A 582 39.18 0.51 10.69
CA MET A 582 40.13 -0.44 11.31
C MET A 582 39.42 -1.64 11.92
N VAL A 583 38.31 -1.43 12.62
CA VAL A 583 37.53 -2.54 13.21
C VAL A 583 36.93 -3.43 12.12
N PHE A 584 36.41 -2.85 11.01
CA PHE A 584 35.94 -3.62 9.85
C PHE A 584 37.07 -4.43 9.20
N SER A 585 38.24 -3.80 8.98
CA SER A 585 39.44 -4.40 8.40
C SER A 585 39.90 -5.63 9.21
N ASP A 586 39.97 -5.48 10.52
CA ASP A 586 40.42 -6.53 11.44
C ASP A 586 39.46 -7.75 11.45
N ILE A 587 38.16 -7.52 11.34
CA ILE A 587 37.15 -8.59 11.34
C ILE A 587 37.06 -9.29 10.01
N LEU A 588 37.13 -8.52 8.91
CA LEU A 588 36.96 -9.06 7.55
C LEU A 588 38.27 -9.52 6.93
N ASN A 589 39.39 -9.29 7.61
CA ASN A 589 40.75 -9.56 7.13
C ASN A 589 41.02 -8.94 5.73
N LYS A 590 40.59 -7.67 5.58
CA LYS A 590 40.73 -6.87 4.37
C LYS A 590 41.61 -5.66 4.60
N ASP A 591 42.26 -5.15 3.54
CA ASP A 591 42.99 -3.89 3.64
C ASP A 591 42.02 -2.73 3.94
N ILE A 592 42.40 -1.83 4.83
CA ILE A 592 41.58 -0.69 5.24
C ILE A 592 41.20 0.22 4.06
N ASN A 593 42.10 0.29 3.03
CA ASN A 593 41.86 1.07 1.84
C ASN A 593 40.83 0.43 0.88
N GLU A 594 40.54 -0.87 1.06
CA GLU A 594 39.51 -1.58 0.30
C GLU A 594 38.10 -1.41 0.94
N ILE A 595 38.00 -0.74 2.10
CA ILE A 595 36.74 -0.54 2.81
C ILE A 595 36.24 0.87 2.54
N GLY A 596 35.26 0.99 1.67
CA GLY A 596 34.53 2.22 1.41
C GLY A 596 33.57 2.56 2.57
N GLU A 597 33.34 3.84 2.80
CA GLU A 597 32.44 4.29 3.87
C GLU A 597 30.97 3.86 3.66
N GLU A 598 30.59 3.65 2.43
CA GLU A 598 29.26 3.24 1.98
C GLU A 598 29.16 1.73 1.67
N ASP A 599 30.25 1.00 1.83
CA ASP A 599 30.25 -0.43 1.56
C ASP A 599 29.42 -1.16 2.62
N ASP A 600 28.45 -1.92 2.13
CA ASP A 600 27.61 -2.75 3.00
C ASP A 600 28.41 -3.94 3.52
N PHE A 601 28.42 -4.14 4.83
CA PHE A 601 29.19 -5.17 5.52
C PHE A 601 28.93 -6.58 4.97
N PHE A 602 27.68 -6.89 4.66
CA PHE A 602 27.26 -8.20 4.17
C PHE A 602 27.37 -8.32 2.66
N MET A 603 26.86 -7.31 1.94
CA MET A 603 26.64 -7.39 0.49
C MET A 603 27.87 -7.01 -0.31
N THR A 604 28.64 -6.02 0.15
CA THR A 604 29.83 -5.51 -0.55
C THR A 604 31.11 -6.12 0.00
N LEU A 605 31.20 -6.18 1.34
CA LEU A 605 32.41 -6.61 2.03
C LEU A 605 32.45 -8.11 2.31
N GLY A 606 31.31 -8.82 2.20
CA GLY A 606 31.24 -10.27 2.33
C GLY A 606 31.24 -10.80 3.77
N GLY A 607 30.96 -9.96 4.74
CA GLY A 607 30.86 -10.36 6.14
C GLY A 607 29.71 -11.32 6.41
N THR A 608 29.90 -12.23 7.35
CA THR A 608 28.87 -13.17 7.83
C THR A 608 28.10 -12.61 9.03
N SER A 609 27.01 -13.25 9.40
CA SER A 609 26.27 -12.87 10.62
C SER A 609 27.09 -13.02 11.91
N LEU A 610 28.07 -13.94 11.93
CA LEU A 610 28.96 -14.11 13.06
C LEU A 610 29.98 -12.98 13.11
N ASP A 611 30.55 -12.60 11.96
CA ASP A 611 31.46 -11.47 11.84
C ASP A 611 30.78 -10.17 12.28
N TYR A 612 29.49 -10.01 11.93
CA TYR A 612 28.71 -8.85 12.30
C TYR A 612 28.48 -8.74 13.82
N MET A 613 28.22 -9.86 14.51
CA MET A 613 28.13 -9.87 15.98
C MET A 613 29.46 -9.46 16.61
N THR A 614 30.58 -9.92 16.03
CA THR A 614 31.90 -9.54 16.47
C THR A 614 32.21 -8.07 16.22
N LEU A 615 31.77 -7.55 15.07
CA LEU A 615 31.85 -6.13 14.69
C LEU A 615 31.20 -5.23 15.75
N LEU A 616 29.97 -5.58 16.14
CA LEU A 616 29.23 -4.80 17.14
C LEU A 616 29.93 -4.74 18.47
N ILE A 617 30.38 -5.90 18.96
CA ILE A 617 31.09 -5.99 20.25
C ILE A 617 32.38 -5.15 20.20
N LYS A 618 33.16 -5.23 19.11
CA LYS A 618 34.40 -4.46 18.99
C LYS A 618 34.13 -2.96 18.85
N LEU A 619 33.11 -2.54 18.09
CA LEU A 619 32.72 -1.12 18.01
C LEU A 619 32.20 -0.58 19.34
N GLU A 620 31.43 -1.37 20.10
CA GLU A 620 31.01 -0.99 21.46
C GLU A 620 32.21 -0.80 22.41
N GLN A 621 33.22 -1.66 22.30
CA GLN A 621 34.46 -1.57 23.10
C GLN A 621 35.32 -0.36 22.66
N GLU A 622 35.47 -0.17 21.34
CA GLU A 622 36.31 0.89 20.78
C GLU A 622 35.80 2.30 21.09
N PHE A 623 34.48 2.47 21.10
CA PHE A 623 33.84 3.77 21.30
C PHE A 623 33.14 3.92 22.66
N GLU A 624 33.30 2.94 23.56
CA GLU A 624 32.66 2.93 24.89
C GLU A 624 31.15 3.22 24.85
N THR A 625 30.50 2.89 23.75
CA THR A 625 29.11 3.24 23.45
C THR A 625 28.31 1.99 23.19
N LYS A 626 27.20 1.80 23.91
CA LYS A 626 26.27 0.69 23.69
C LYS A 626 25.49 0.87 22.40
N ILE A 627 25.66 -0.04 21.44
CA ILE A 627 24.95 -0.02 20.17
C ILE A 627 23.62 -0.75 20.35
N THR A 628 22.55 0.01 20.57
CA THR A 628 21.19 -0.54 20.75
C THR A 628 20.42 -0.49 19.42
N PHE A 629 19.80 -1.61 19.06
CA PHE A 629 18.98 -1.76 17.86
C PHE A 629 17.55 -1.33 18.07
N ASP A 630 17.28 -0.04 18.07
CA ASP A 630 15.93 0.47 17.92
C ASP A 630 15.56 0.52 16.44
N LYS A 631 15.26 -0.64 15.84
CA LYS A 631 14.65 -0.80 14.52
C LYS A 631 15.52 -0.61 13.26
N LYS A 632 16.82 -0.41 13.31
CA LYS A 632 17.71 -0.45 12.14
C LYS A 632 18.97 -1.28 12.42
N SER A 633 19.31 -2.20 11.51
CA SER A 633 20.64 -2.80 11.45
C SER A 633 21.56 -1.84 10.69
N PHE A 634 22.64 -1.39 11.32
CA PHE A 634 23.70 -0.63 10.65
C PHE A 634 24.58 -1.61 9.87
N SER A 635 24.95 -1.26 8.66
CA SER A 635 25.75 -2.17 7.82
C SER A 635 26.93 -1.49 7.11
N THR A 636 27.06 -0.17 7.24
CA THR A 636 28.15 0.60 6.61
C THR A 636 28.95 1.36 7.65
N VAL A 637 30.23 1.63 7.36
CA VAL A 637 31.12 2.46 8.20
C VAL A 637 30.47 3.78 8.56
N LYS A 638 29.79 4.40 7.59
CA LYS A 638 29.10 5.67 7.78
C LYS A 638 27.89 5.61 8.69
N GLU A 639 27.08 4.54 8.61
CA GLU A 639 25.94 4.39 9.52
C GLU A 639 26.41 4.23 10.98
N PHE A 640 27.51 3.52 11.20
CA PHE A 640 28.14 3.42 12.54
C PHE A 640 28.72 4.77 12.98
N TYR A 641 29.37 5.51 12.09
CA TYR A 641 29.85 6.84 12.35
C TYR A 641 28.73 7.80 12.78
N ASP A 642 27.65 7.86 12.01
CA ASP A 642 26.50 8.72 12.30
C ASP A 642 25.85 8.35 13.65
N TYR A 643 25.80 7.05 13.99
CA TYR A 643 25.29 6.59 15.27
C TYR A 643 26.18 6.99 16.45
N ILE A 644 27.48 6.77 16.33
CA ILE A 644 28.47 7.05 17.38
C ILE A 644 28.49 8.54 17.70
N ILE A 645 28.57 9.41 16.68
CA ILE A 645 28.55 10.87 16.88
C ILE A 645 27.24 11.37 17.50
N THR A 646 26.11 10.71 17.23
CA THR A 646 24.83 11.10 17.82
C THR A 646 24.76 10.77 19.31
N LYS A 647 25.52 9.79 19.77
CA LYS A 647 25.59 9.38 21.19
C LYS A 647 26.63 10.15 22.02
N GLU A 648 27.65 10.69 21.37
CA GLU A 648 28.66 11.54 22.01
C GLU A 648 28.18 13.00 22.26
N LYS A 649 27.05 13.39 21.70
CA LYS A 649 26.35 14.67 21.97
C LYS A 649 25.21 14.46 22.97
#